data_5986239738c07f168d9c7b1686ea9789
#
_entry.id   5986239738c07f168d9c7b1686ea9789
#
_cell.length_a   1.000
_cell.length_b   1.000
_cell.length_c   1.000
_cell.angle_alpha   90.00
_cell.angle_beta   90.00
_cell.angle_gamma   90.00
#
_symmetry.space_group_name_H-M   'P 1'
#
loop_
_entity.id
_entity.type
_entity.pdbx_description
1 polymer ?
#
loop_
_entity_poly.entity_id
_entity_poly.type
_entity_poly.pdbx_seq_one_letter_code
_entity_poly.pdbx_strand_id
1 'polypeptide(L)'
;MWGAGLQLVMHTSTLAAAIEEIVIETTRTNNNYNITDSSLTKFTEPLQDTPQSIITLSEQLLDDRGAMSLNDALRNVPGITLGAGEFTWQGNNPTIRGFNSRNDMFLDGMRDYGSYARDPFNLEAVEVLQGPSSMVFGRGSTGGVINQASKQPQADIIRKLNINVGSANTVRVNADFNQPLPIVGSAFRLNLVNHRAEMPARDGAKTELYGVAPSLALGLGDATKLTLSFMKQQSDSRPDYGLPWVAGVPAPVPRETYYGFEDDYIKTDADIGNIKLDHSFNADLTLNAQLRYAQYARSSRITEPLVNGVVTANTPVQTVIINRNVFSGESTEDMLQGQVNLLANFATGSVNHAVVTGVEIAQESSSPTMMIAVGVPATTLLAPANIPFSATRMQVRARADTNSDSLAAFVLDTIKFGSSWQLLVGMRWDHFATHYTGNRFDQIGNTAGTEKIERTDIETNYRTALVYKPVEQGAFYLGWGTSFNPSAEGLSFIANARNFGISNAFLEPEQNSSVELGSKWEVFNGRLRLEAALFEIVKSNARVPDPTTPGFNALAGKQTVNGVSLNLAGSLAPDISISGGYAYLDSEEAKTGPTLDNQGRPLLNVAKNTFSFWLNYTGIDAVELGTGARFVGERLARNVSPILSAPEYWSFDAMAKYNISDNLIVKMNVTNFTDELYFDQLHPFHVVPGAGLSAVFALNLSY
;
A
#
# COMPACT_ATOMS: atom_id res chain seq x y z
N MET A 1 15.70 -55.15 -66.25
CA MET A 1 14.40 -54.51 -66.53
C MET A 1 13.86 -53.97 -65.21
N TRP A 2 13.86 -52.73 -65.07
CA TRP A 2 13.03 -51.72 -64.33
C TRP A 2 12.23 -52.24 -63.16
N GLY A 3 12.62 -51.78 -61.93
CA GLY A 3 11.82 -51.77 -60.73
C GLY A 3 12.08 -50.44 -60.00
N ALA A 4 11.10 -49.53 -60.14
CA ALA A 4 11.13 -48.23 -59.47
C ALA A 4 10.69 -48.36 -58.00
N GLY A 5 11.56 -47.99 -57.05
CA GLY A 5 11.23 -47.84 -55.63
C GLY A 5 10.75 -46.45 -55.36
N LEU A 6 9.52 -46.35 -54.89
CA LEU A 6 8.91 -45.09 -54.36
C LEU A 6 9.42 -44.86 -52.94
N GLN A 7 10.26 -43.84 -52.72
CA GLN A 7 10.58 -43.33 -51.37
C GLN A 7 9.54 -42.29 -50.96
N LEU A 8 8.75 -42.67 -49.97
CA LEU A 8 7.83 -41.75 -49.27
C LEU A 8 8.63 -40.91 -48.26
N VAL A 9 8.91 -39.66 -48.59
CA VAL A 9 9.48 -38.73 -47.66
C VAL A 9 8.35 -38.17 -46.80
N MET A 10 8.25 -38.64 -45.55
CA MET A 10 7.41 -38.00 -44.55
C MET A 10 8.11 -36.70 -44.08
N HIS A 11 7.57 -35.56 -44.45
CA HIS A 11 7.90 -34.30 -43.82
C HIS A 11 7.12 -34.20 -42.50
N THR A 12 7.79 -34.47 -41.40
CA THR A 12 7.31 -34.08 -40.08
C THR A 12 7.65 -32.59 -39.90
N SER A 13 6.68 -31.72 -40.18
CA SER A 13 6.74 -30.34 -39.77
C SER A 13 6.49 -30.30 -38.26
N THR A 14 7.53 -30.21 -37.47
CA THR A 14 7.46 -29.81 -36.07
C THR A 14 7.10 -28.32 -36.03
N LEU A 15 5.80 -28.01 -35.92
CA LEU A 15 5.37 -26.72 -35.38
C LEU A 15 5.67 -26.75 -33.88
N ALA A 16 6.84 -26.28 -33.48
CA ALA A 16 7.05 -25.78 -32.15
C ALA A 16 6.34 -24.41 -32.10
N ALA A 17 5.10 -24.38 -31.64
CA ALA A 17 4.48 -23.15 -31.22
C ALA A 17 5.29 -22.64 -30.02
N ALA A 18 6.01 -21.54 -30.20
CA ALA A 18 6.60 -20.81 -29.12
C ALA A 18 5.43 -20.34 -28.23
N ILE A 19 5.30 -20.92 -27.05
CA ILE A 19 4.49 -20.36 -25.97
C ILE A 19 5.27 -19.12 -25.56
N GLU A 20 4.79 -17.93 -25.95
CA GLU A 20 5.25 -16.69 -25.34
C GLU A 20 4.84 -16.74 -23.87
N GLU A 21 5.79 -17.07 -23.03
CA GLU A 21 5.70 -16.91 -21.60
C GLU A 21 5.40 -15.43 -21.37
N ILE A 22 4.30 -15.09 -20.69
CA ILE A 22 4.11 -13.78 -20.09
C ILE A 22 5.05 -13.76 -18.87
N VAL A 23 6.31 -13.82 -19.11
CA VAL A 23 7.36 -13.33 -18.25
C VAL A 23 7.28 -11.82 -18.42
N ILE A 24 7.11 -11.08 -17.36
CA ILE A 24 7.49 -9.68 -17.35
C ILE A 24 9.02 -9.69 -17.57
N GLU A 25 9.45 -9.92 -18.81
CA GLU A 25 10.79 -9.57 -19.21
C GLU A 25 10.83 -8.03 -19.16
N THR A 26 11.26 -7.51 -18.03
CA THR A 26 11.95 -6.23 -18.06
C THR A 26 13.18 -6.46 -18.93
N THR A 27 12.99 -6.41 -20.25
CA THR A 27 14.09 -6.21 -21.18
C THR A 27 14.78 -4.95 -20.71
N ARG A 28 15.96 -5.13 -20.08
CA ARG A 28 16.88 -4.08 -19.63
C ARG A 28 17.42 -3.33 -20.85
N THR A 29 16.56 -2.62 -21.53
CA THR A 29 16.93 -1.63 -22.52
C THR A 29 16.46 -0.28 -22.04
N ASN A 30 17.39 0.46 -21.42
CA ASN A 30 17.32 1.88 -21.14
C ASN A 30 16.20 2.32 -20.18
N ASN A 31 16.54 2.56 -18.88
CA ASN A 31 15.87 3.44 -17.92
C ASN A 31 14.34 3.65 -18.15
N ASN A 32 13.59 2.58 -18.33
CA ASN A 32 12.18 2.69 -18.64
C ASN A 32 11.34 2.51 -17.37
N TYR A 33 10.72 3.60 -16.89
CA TYR A 33 9.75 3.55 -15.81
C TYR A 33 8.37 3.05 -16.25
N ASN A 34 8.17 2.79 -17.56
CA ASN A 34 6.92 2.28 -18.09
C ASN A 34 6.82 0.77 -17.90
N ILE A 35 5.89 0.32 -17.05
CA ILE A 35 5.47 -1.08 -16.93
C ILE A 35 4.17 -1.22 -17.71
N THR A 36 4.13 -2.14 -18.66
CA THR A 36 3.00 -2.32 -19.58
C THR A 36 1.93 -3.27 -19.03
N ASP A 37 2.33 -4.19 -18.16
CA ASP A 37 1.46 -5.26 -17.65
C ASP A 37 1.37 -5.24 -16.13
N SER A 38 0.24 -5.65 -15.58
CA SER A 38 0.09 -5.83 -14.15
C SER A 38 0.69 -7.14 -13.69
N SER A 39 1.25 -7.18 -12.49
CA SER A 39 1.68 -8.43 -11.84
C SER A 39 0.50 -9.34 -11.45
N LEU A 40 -0.72 -8.84 -11.54
CA LEU A 40 -1.94 -9.53 -11.11
C LEU A 40 -2.50 -10.40 -12.23
N THR A 41 -2.50 -11.71 -12.05
CA THR A 41 -3.02 -12.68 -13.03
C THR A 41 -4.52 -12.57 -13.33
N LYS A 42 -5.26 -11.80 -12.50
CA LYS A 42 -6.69 -11.50 -12.72
C LYS A 42 -6.92 -10.42 -13.79
N PHE A 43 -5.89 -9.70 -14.21
CA PHE A 43 -5.96 -8.78 -15.35
C PHE A 43 -5.50 -9.51 -16.61
N THR A 44 -6.40 -9.63 -17.57
CA THR A 44 -6.15 -10.33 -18.85
C THR A 44 -5.63 -9.42 -19.93
N GLU A 45 -5.65 -8.10 -19.69
CA GLU A 45 -5.29 -7.08 -20.66
C GLU A 45 -4.09 -6.26 -20.16
N PRO A 46 -3.27 -5.74 -21.06
CA PRO A 46 -2.24 -4.78 -20.74
C PRO A 46 -2.83 -3.56 -19.98
N LEU A 47 -2.00 -2.87 -19.20
CA LEU A 47 -2.44 -1.68 -18.44
C LEU A 47 -3.06 -0.61 -19.33
N GLN A 48 -2.63 -0.51 -20.60
CA GLN A 48 -3.18 0.37 -21.62
C GLN A 48 -4.67 0.11 -21.88
N ASP A 49 -5.09 -1.15 -21.88
CA ASP A 49 -6.43 -1.61 -22.21
C ASP A 49 -7.29 -1.88 -20.96
N THR A 50 -6.68 -1.79 -19.79
CA THR A 50 -7.38 -1.99 -18.50
C THR A 50 -8.16 -0.72 -18.13
N PRO A 51 -9.51 -0.78 -18.00
CA PRO A 51 -10.35 0.39 -17.73
C PRO A 51 -10.35 0.78 -16.24
N GLN A 52 -9.20 1.17 -15.74
CA GLN A 52 -8.97 1.65 -14.37
C GLN A 52 -7.65 2.42 -14.31
N SER A 53 -7.58 3.46 -13.50
CA SER A 53 -6.33 4.15 -13.20
C SER A 53 -5.43 3.27 -12.35
N ILE A 54 -4.24 2.92 -12.88
CA ILE A 54 -3.25 2.08 -12.22
C ILE A 54 -1.87 2.73 -12.34
N ILE A 55 -1.31 3.10 -11.18
CA ILE A 55 0.04 3.68 -11.11
C ILE A 55 0.99 2.57 -10.66
N THR A 56 2.03 2.33 -11.45
CA THR A 56 3.03 1.32 -11.17
C THR A 56 4.37 1.97 -10.88
N LEU A 57 4.97 1.63 -9.75
CA LEU A 57 6.29 2.06 -9.32
C LEU A 57 7.24 0.88 -9.46
N SER A 58 8.13 0.91 -10.46
CA SER A 58 9.11 -0.15 -10.71
C SER A 58 10.23 -0.17 -9.66
N GLU A 59 10.91 -1.31 -9.47
CA GLU A 59 12.13 -1.43 -8.64
C GLU A 59 13.13 -0.31 -8.99
N GLN A 60 13.32 -0.03 -10.27
CA GLN A 60 14.25 1.00 -10.72
C GLN A 60 13.84 2.40 -10.25
N LEU A 61 12.56 2.78 -10.40
CA LEU A 61 12.07 4.08 -9.95
C LEU A 61 12.20 4.22 -8.42
N LEU A 62 11.92 3.14 -7.67
CA LEU A 62 12.09 3.11 -6.22
C LEU A 62 13.58 3.27 -5.82
N ASP A 63 14.49 2.59 -6.53
CA ASP A 63 15.93 2.72 -6.30
C ASP A 63 16.44 4.12 -6.66
N ASP A 64 16.09 4.67 -7.82
CA ASP A 64 16.51 6.00 -8.26
C ASP A 64 16.05 7.09 -7.29
N ARG A 65 14.84 6.98 -6.74
CA ARG A 65 14.31 7.87 -5.69
C ARG A 65 14.89 7.61 -4.30
N GLY A 66 15.61 6.51 -4.10
CA GLY A 66 16.15 6.13 -2.81
C GLY A 66 15.09 5.72 -1.79
N ALA A 67 13.98 5.12 -2.23
CA ALA A 67 12.90 4.66 -1.35
C ALA A 67 13.37 3.49 -0.47
N MET A 68 13.27 3.64 0.85
CA MET A 68 13.68 2.64 1.85
C MET A 68 12.49 2.04 2.60
N SER A 69 11.29 2.54 2.36
CA SER A 69 10.03 2.03 2.92
C SER A 69 8.90 2.12 1.91
N LEU A 70 7.82 1.37 2.13
CA LEU A 70 6.60 1.52 1.32
C LEU A 70 6.01 2.93 1.42
N ASN A 71 6.11 3.59 2.57
CA ASN A 71 5.68 4.98 2.72
C ASN A 71 6.47 5.94 1.82
N ASP A 72 7.78 5.70 1.62
CA ASP A 72 8.61 6.50 0.70
C ASP A 72 8.16 6.33 -0.76
N ALA A 73 7.76 5.13 -1.15
CA ALA A 73 7.17 4.86 -2.45
C ALA A 73 5.83 5.61 -2.61
N LEU A 74 4.91 5.43 -1.66
CA LEU A 74 3.53 5.92 -1.74
C LEU A 74 3.41 7.44 -1.68
N ARG A 75 4.27 8.14 -0.90
CA ARG A 75 4.22 9.61 -0.82
C ARG A 75 4.48 10.31 -2.15
N ASN A 76 5.01 9.60 -3.12
CA ASN A 76 5.26 10.10 -4.47
C ASN A 76 4.13 9.78 -5.46
N VAL A 77 3.03 9.20 -5.02
CA VAL A 77 1.85 8.91 -5.84
C VAL A 77 0.81 10.01 -5.63
N PRO A 78 0.42 10.77 -6.67
CA PRO A 78 -0.60 11.80 -6.53
C PRO A 78 -1.94 11.23 -6.06
N GLY A 79 -2.64 11.98 -5.21
CA GLY A 79 -3.90 11.54 -4.60
C GLY A 79 -3.73 10.60 -3.40
N ILE A 80 -2.48 10.35 -2.97
CA ILE A 80 -2.18 9.62 -1.73
C ILE A 80 -1.67 10.60 -0.68
N THR A 81 -2.17 10.44 0.54
CA THR A 81 -1.64 11.07 1.76
C THR A 81 -1.45 10.02 2.84
N LEU A 82 -0.61 10.31 3.83
CA LEU A 82 -0.31 9.38 4.92
C LEU A 82 -0.98 9.85 6.21
N GLY A 83 -1.57 8.92 6.95
CA GLY A 83 -2.12 9.14 8.28
C GLY A 83 -1.16 8.68 9.37
N ALA A 84 -1.14 9.40 10.49
CA ALA A 84 -0.57 8.92 11.74
C ALA A 84 -1.65 8.17 12.53
N GLY A 85 -1.26 7.41 13.53
CA GLY A 85 -2.25 6.79 14.39
C GLY A 85 -1.72 5.76 15.35
N GLU A 86 -1.99 6.01 16.61
CA GLU A 86 -1.63 5.18 17.75
C GLU A 86 -2.49 3.92 17.86
N PHE A 87 -3.76 3.99 17.53
CA PHE A 87 -4.65 2.83 17.58
C PHE A 87 -4.38 1.79 16.53
N THR A 88 -3.66 2.18 15.52
CA THR A 88 -3.31 1.34 14.40
C THR A 88 -1.92 0.75 14.55
N TRP A 89 -1.22 1.11 15.61
CA TRP A 89 0.06 0.50 15.95
C TRP A 89 1.10 0.65 14.82
N GLN A 90 1.02 1.74 14.09
CA GLN A 90 1.97 2.16 13.07
C GLN A 90 2.42 1.08 12.05
N GLY A 91 1.48 0.52 11.31
CA GLY A 91 1.77 0.02 9.98
C GLY A 91 1.71 1.14 8.95
N ASN A 92 1.71 0.80 7.69
CA ASN A 92 1.42 1.77 6.64
C ASN A 92 -0.05 2.21 6.73
N ASN A 93 -0.30 3.51 6.68
CA ASN A 93 -1.65 4.09 6.81
C ASN A 93 -1.93 5.10 5.69
N PRO A 94 -2.01 4.67 4.42
CA PRO A 94 -2.32 5.54 3.30
C PRO A 94 -3.81 5.86 3.22
N THR A 95 -4.08 7.05 2.70
CA THR A 95 -5.38 7.50 2.23
C THR A 95 -5.30 7.66 0.72
N ILE A 96 -6.10 6.94 -0.06
CA ILE A 96 -6.14 6.98 -1.51
C ILE A 96 -7.43 7.66 -1.95
N ARG A 97 -7.34 8.68 -2.82
CA ARG A 97 -8.51 9.43 -3.32
C ARG A 97 -9.49 9.83 -2.21
N GLY A 98 -8.96 10.20 -1.01
CA GLY A 98 -9.74 10.65 0.12
C GLY A 98 -10.24 9.58 1.09
N PHE A 99 -10.04 8.30 0.82
CA PHE A 99 -10.48 7.19 1.68
C PHE A 99 -9.30 6.42 2.26
N ASN A 100 -9.40 6.08 3.54
CA ASN A 100 -8.37 5.28 4.20
C ASN A 100 -8.28 3.89 3.56
N SER A 101 -7.07 3.49 3.17
CA SER A 101 -6.76 2.22 2.50
C SER A 101 -5.73 1.38 3.29
N ARG A 102 -5.69 1.54 4.59
CA ARG A 102 -4.80 0.78 5.47
C ARG A 102 -5.02 -0.72 5.38
N ASN A 103 -6.28 -1.16 5.30
CA ASN A 103 -6.66 -2.57 5.20
C ASN A 103 -6.64 -3.08 3.75
N ASP A 104 -6.32 -2.22 2.80
CA ASP A 104 -6.34 -2.51 1.37
C ASP A 104 -4.91 -2.74 0.82
N MET A 105 -4.06 -3.37 1.65
CA MET A 105 -2.71 -3.80 1.30
C MET A 105 -2.74 -5.24 0.81
N PHE A 106 -2.03 -5.50 -0.30
CA PHE A 106 -1.92 -6.81 -0.91
C PHE A 106 -0.45 -7.11 -1.24
N LEU A 107 -0.10 -8.37 -1.20
CA LEU A 107 1.19 -8.90 -1.64
C LEU A 107 0.89 -10.03 -2.64
N ASP A 108 1.39 -9.90 -3.88
CA ASP A 108 1.14 -10.87 -4.97
C ASP A 108 -0.36 -11.18 -5.17
N GLY A 109 -1.21 -10.16 -5.09
CA GLY A 109 -2.65 -10.27 -5.29
C GLY A 109 -3.43 -10.88 -4.13
N MET A 110 -2.80 -11.29 -3.05
CA MET A 110 -3.43 -11.77 -1.82
C MET A 110 -3.35 -10.73 -0.72
N ARG A 111 -4.38 -10.64 0.14
CA ARG A 111 -4.43 -9.67 1.23
C ARG A 111 -3.25 -9.83 2.17
N ASP A 112 -2.59 -8.73 2.48
CA ASP A 112 -1.52 -8.62 3.47
C ASP A 112 -2.06 -7.96 4.73
N TYR A 113 -2.53 -8.80 5.65
CA TYR A 113 -3.36 -8.43 6.78
C TYR A 113 -2.59 -7.72 7.91
N GLY A 114 -1.28 -7.95 8.02
CA GLY A 114 -0.48 -7.53 9.17
C GLY A 114 -0.30 -6.02 9.31
N SER A 115 -0.25 -5.57 10.56
CA SER A 115 0.09 -4.19 10.92
C SER A 115 1.59 -4.04 11.16
N TYR A 116 2.37 -3.92 10.10
CA TYR A 116 3.81 -3.69 10.13
C TYR A 116 4.23 -2.65 9.10
N ALA A 117 5.41 -2.07 9.27
CA ALA A 117 5.98 -1.18 8.27
C ALA A 117 6.65 -2.00 7.17
N ARG A 118 6.10 -1.95 5.97
CA ARG A 118 6.57 -2.74 4.82
C ARG A 118 7.79 -2.13 4.18
N ASP A 119 8.75 -2.98 3.86
CA ASP A 119 10.01 -2.62 3.21
C ASP A 119 10.05 -3.15 1.77
N PRO A 120 10.51 -2.36 0.77
CA PRO A 120 10.53 -2.77 -0.62
C PRO A 120 11.69 -3.72 -1.01
N PHE A 121 12.50 -4.25 -0.08
CA PHE A 121 13.70 -5.04 -0.39
C PHE A 121 13.45 -6.25 -1.29
N ASN A 122 12.26 -6.84 -1.21
CA ASN A 122 11.84 -8.03 -1.95
C ASN A 122 10.80 -7.70 -3.02
N LEU A 123 10.64 -6.42 -3.41
CA LEU A 123 9.63 -6.01 -4.37
C LEU A 123 10.24 -5.69 -5.72
N GLU A 124 9.58 -6.15 -6.78
CA GLU A 124 9.84 -5.80 -8.16
C GLU A 124 9.06 -4.56 -8.58
N ALA A 125 7.85 -4.41 -8.04
CA ALA A 125 6.99 -3.25 -8.27
C ALA A 125 6.01 -3.03 -7.11
N VAL A 126 5.50 -1.79 -7.03
CA VAL A 126 4.31 -1.44 -6.24
C VAL A 126 3.26 -0.90 -7.20
N GLU A 127 2.07 -1.50 -7.18
CA GLU A 127 0.94 -1.12 -8.01
C GLU A 127 -0.13 -0.46 -7.14
N VAL A 128 -0.54 0.74 -7.51
CA VAL A 128 -1.63 1.47 -6.86
C VAL A 128 -2.81 1.50 -7.80
N LEU A 129 -3.82 0.67 -7.52
CA LEU A 129 -5.07 0.63 -8.26
C LEU A 129 -6.05 1.60 -7.59
N GLN A 130 -6.44 2.64 -8.31
CA GLN A 130 -7.28 3.70 -7.77
C GLN A 130 -8.77 3.43 -8.02
N GLY A 131 -9.61 3.79 -7.04
CA GLY A 131 -11.06 3.55 -7.04
C GLY A 131 -11.47 2.15 -6.56
N PRO A 132 -12.79 1.87 -6.44
CA PRO A 132 -13.32 0.61 -5.97
C PRO A 132 -12.80 -0.59 -6.74
N SER A 133 -12.20 -1.55 -6.06
CA SER A 133 -11.53 -2.71 -6.64
C SER A 133 -11.98 -4.04 -6.02
N SER A 134 -13.14 -4.06 -5.31
CA SER A 134 -13.65 -5.27 -4.65
C SER A 134 -13.87 -6.44 -5.62
N MET A 135 -14.16 -6.17 -6.88
CA MET A 135 -14.29 -7.22 -7.91
C MET A 135 -13.04 -8.11 -7.98
N VAL A 136 -11.84 -7.53 -7.83
CA VAL A 136 -10.57 -8.23 -7.92
C VAL A 136 -10.07 -8.68 -6.54
N PHE A 137 -10.28 -7.84 -5.50
CA PHE A 137 -9.62 -7.97 -4.19
C PHE A 137 -10.57 -8.29 -3.03
N GLY A 138 -11.88 -8.34 -3.26
CA GLY A 138 -12.89 -8.56 -2.22
C GLY A 138 -13.15 -7.32 -1.37
N ARG A 139 -13.53 -7.51 -0.12
CA ARG A 139 -13.91 -6.45 0.82
C ARG A 139 -12.89 -5.31 0.89
N GLY A 140 -13.33 -4.11 1.28
CA GLY A 140 -12.51 -2.91 1.35
C GLY A 140 -12.47 -2.14 0.03
N SER A 141 -11.35 -1.47 -0.23
CA SER A 141 -11.02 -0.81 -1.51
C SER A 141 -11.96 0.32 -1.94
N THR A 142 -12.38 1.20 -1.01
CA THR A 142 -13.17 2.39 -1.38
C THR A 142 -12.37 3.34 -2.27
N GLY A 143 -11.20 3.78 -1.81
CA GLY A 143 -10.32 4.70 -2.53
C GLY A 143 -9.38 4.03 -3.51
N GLY A 144 -9.08 2.77 -3.27
CA GLY A 144 -8.15 1.96 -4.04
C GLY A 144 -7.42 0.93 -3.19
N VAL A 145 -6.54 0.18 -3.84
CA VAL A 145 -5.69 -0.84 -3.21
C VAL A 145 -4.23 -0.64 -3.58
N ILE A 146 -3.34 -1.17 -2.75
CA ILE A 146 -1.90 -1.20 -2.99
C ILE A 146 -1.49 -2.67 -3.07
N ASN A 147 -1.04 -3.09 -4.24
CA ASN A 147 -0.47 -4.40 -4.47
C ASN A 147 1.06 -4.31 -4.53
N GLN A 148 1.73 -5.16 -3.81
CA GLN A 148 3.17 -5.32 -3.78
C GLN A 148 3.52 -6.57 -4.59
N ALA A 149 4.30 -6.42 -5.65
CA ALA A 149 4.75 -7.54 -6.48
C ALA A 149 6.11 -8.02 -5.99
N SER A 150 6.20 -9.26 -5.52
CA SER A 150 7.44 -9.85 -5.03
C SER A 150 8.37 -10.22 -6.19
N LYS A 151 9.68 -10.09 -5.97
CA LYS A 151 10.71 -10.61 -6.86
C LYS A 151 10.61 -12.13 -6.99
N GLN A 152 10.51 -12.61 -8.22
CA GLN A 152 10.38 -14.04 -8.53
C GLN A 152 11.72 -14.66 -8.96
N PRO A 153 11.96 -15.98 -8.72
CA PRO A 153 13.08 -16.70 -9.33
C PRO A 153 12.96 -16.68 -10.85
N GLN A 154 14.10 -16.53 -11.55
CA GLN A 154 14.16 -16.42 -13.00
C GLN A 154 15.33 -17.22 -13.60
N ALA A 155 15.36 -17.40 -14.91
CA ALA A 155 16.38 -18.19 -15.60
C ALA A 155 17.77 -17.52 -15.61
N ASP A 156 17.84 -16.20 -15.43
CA ASP A 156 19.09 -15.43 -15.43
C ASP A 156 19.79 -15.44 -14.08
N ILE A 157 21.10 -15.29 -14.06
CA ILE A 157 21.88 -15.12 -12.84
C ILE A 157 21.81 -13.66 -12.39
N ILE A 158 21.41 -13.43 -11.13
CA ILE A 158 21.46 -12.11 -10.49
C ILE A 158 22.36 -12.22 -9.26
N ARG A 159 23.27 -11.27 -9.12
CA ARG A 159 24.12 -11.09 -7.94
C ARG A 159 24.27 -9.60 -7.69
N LYS A 160 23.38 -9.04 -6.88
CA LYS A 160 23.41 -7.62 -6.52
C LYS A 160 23.66 -7.47 -5.03
N LEU A 161 24.53 -6.54 -4.66
CA LEU A 161 24.77 -6.11 -3.29
C LEU A 161 24.76 -4.58 -3.26
N ASN A 162 23.88 -4.00 -2.45
CA ASN A 162 23.78 -2.56 -2.26
C ASN A 162 24.10 -2.21 -0.82
N ILE A 163 25.06 -1.30 -0.63
CA ILE A 163 25.46 -0.79 0.69
C ILE A 163 25.18 0.70 0.70
N ASN A 164 24.32 1.13 1.59
CA ASN A 164 23.94 2.54 1.74
C ASN A 164 24.41 3.06 3.11
N VAL A 165 25.03 4.23 3.11
CA VAL A 165 25.43 4.96 4.32
C VAL A 165 25.01 6.43 4.15
N GLY A 166 24.53 7.05 5.22
CA GLY A 166 24.04 8.42 5.08
C GLY A 166 23.86 9.19 6.37
N SER A 167 23.27 10.36 6.24
CA SER A 167 22.86 11.20 7.36
C SER A 167 21.92 10.43 8.30
N ALA A 168 21.74 10.95 9.54
CA ALA A 168 20.90 10.33 10.56
C ALA A 168 21.29 8.86 10.84
N ASN A 169 22.61 8.58 10.89
CA ASN A 169 23.17 7.26 11.17
C ASN A 169 22.63 6.13 10.28
N THR A 170 22.23 6.49 9.04
CA THR A 170 21.69 5.52 8.10
C THR A 170 22.76 4.52 7.66
N VAL A 171 22.50 3.23 7.87
CA VAL A 171 23.23 2.11 7.31
C VAL A 171 22.22 1.08 6.80
N ARG A 172 22.29 0.75 5.50
CA ARG A 172 21.44 -0.27 4.89
C ARG A 172 22.25 -1.16 3.96
N VAL A 173 22.08 -2.45 4.11
CA VAL A 173 22.67 -3.47 3.23
C VAL A 173 21.53 -4.29 2.64
N ASN A 174 21.44 -4.33 1.31
CA ASN A 174 20.51 -5.18 0.57
C ASN A 174 21.30 -6.15 -0.31
N ALA A 175 20.83 -7.40 -0.41
CA ALA A 175 21.35 -8.38 -1.34
C ALA A 175 20.21 -9.03 -2.13
N ASP A 176 20.43 -9.28 -3.42
CA ASP A 176 19.53 -9.97 -4.31
C ASP A 176 20.34 -10.99 -5.12
N PHE A 177 20.12 -12.28 -4.84
CA PHE A 177 20.78 -13.39 -5.49
C PHE A 177 19.75 -14.26 -6.20
N ASN A 178 19.91 -14.47 -7.50
CA ASN A 178 19.13 -15.43 -8.25
C ASN A 178 20.07 -16.40 -8.97
N GLN A 179 19.85 -17.68 -8.80
CA GLN A 179 20.68 -18.73 -9.35
C GLN A 179 19.81 -19.82 -9.99
N PRO A 180 19.90 -20.01 -11.32
CA PRO A 180 19.37 -21.23 -11.96
C PRO A 180 20.02 -22.48 -11.34
N LEU A 181 19.24 -23.52 -11.13
CA LEU A 181 19.66 -24.75 -10.51
C LEU A 181 19.99 -25.83 -11.57
N PRO A 182 20.73 -26.89 -11.23
CA PRO A 182 21.03 -27.98 -12.17
C PRO A 182 19.81 -28.74 -12.69
N ILE A 183 18.65 -28.64 -12.01
CA ILE A 183 17.39 -29.20 -12.47
C ILE A 183 16.82 -28.25 -13.53
N VAL A 184 16.57 -28.77 -14.74
CA VAL A 184 16.04 -27.98 -15.86
C VAL A 184 14.75 -27.25 -15.44
N GLY A 185 14.64 -25.97 -15.82
CA GLY A 185 13.47 -25.14 -15.47
C GLY A 185 13.37 -24.82 -13.99
N SER A 186 14.46 -24.83 -13.23
CA SER A 186 14.43 -24.44 -11.81
C SER A 186 15.40 -23.34 -11.48
N ALA A 187 15.00 -22.44 -10.56
CA ALA A 187 15.84 -21.36 -10.04
C ALA A 187 15.52 -21.09 -8.57
N PHE A 188 16.55 -20.65 -7.85
CA PHE A 188 16.42 -20.16 -6.47
C PHE A 188 16.76 -18.68 -6.41
N ARG A 189 15.96 -17.90 -5.69
CA ARG A 189 16.23 -16.47 -5.43
C ARG A 189 16.22 -16.21 -3.94
N LEU A 190 17.12 -15.34 -3.48
CA LEU A 190 17.25 -14.92 -2.10
C LEU A 190 17.40 -13.41 -2.05
N ASN A 191 16.49 -12.73 -1.37
CA ASN A 191 16.59 -11.32 -1.06
C ASN A 191 16.85 -11.15 0.44
N LEU A 192 17.75 -10.23 0.77
CA LEU A 192 18.15 -9.90 2.15
C LEU A 192 18.14 -8.39 2.34
N VAL A 193 17.78 -7.96 3.54
CA VAL A 193 17.95 -6.57 3.99
C VAL A 193 18.38 -6.53 5.45
N ASN A 194 19.27 -5.60 5.77
CA ASN A 194 19.54 -5.11 7.11
C ASN A 194 19.59 -3.59 7.06
N HIS A 195 18.74 -2.94 7.85
CA HIS A 195 18.59 -1.50 7.84
C HIS A 195 18.57 -0.94 9.25
N ARG A 196 19.32 0.14 9.44
CA ARG A 196 19.29 0.96 10.64
C ARG A 196 19.37 2.43 10.23
N ALA A 197 18.49 3.25 10.77
CA ALA A 197 18.50 4.69 10.57
C ALA A 197 17.80 5.40 11.74
N GLU A 198 18.21 6.63 12.00
CA GLU A 198 17.42 7.61 12.72
C GLU A 198 16.60 8.42 11.72
N MET A 199 15.55 9.09 12.17
CA MET A 199 14.79 9.97 11.29
C MET A 199 15.52 11.32 11.16
N PRO A 200 15.85 11.78 9.93
CA PRO A 200 16.55 13.05 9.74
C PRO A 200 15.81 14.22 10.37
N ALA A 201 16.53 15.01 11.19
CA ALA A 201 16.00 16.16 11.94
C ALA A 201 14.82 15.82 12.86
N ARG A 202 14.80 14.59 13.45
CA ARG A 202 13.86 14.17 14.49
C ARG A 202 14.61 13.43 15.59
N ASP A 203 14.76 14.08 16.74
CA ASP A 203 15.44 13.46 17.87
C ASP A 203 14.66 12.22 18.35
N GLY A 204 15.40 11.17 18.61
CA GLY A 204 14.83 9.99 19.23
C GLY A 204 14.11 9.01 18.31
N ALA A 205 13.54 9.40 17.18
CA ALA A 205 12.91 8.46 16.26
C ALA A 205 13.96 7.62 15.52
N LYS A 206 13.83 6.30 15.53
CA LYS A 206 14.76 5.37 14.86
C LYS A 206 14.04 4.14 14.34
N THR A 207 14.63 3.52 13.32
CA THR A 207 14.18 2.26 12.74
C THR A 207 15.35 1.29 12.65
N GLU A 208 15.13 0.06 13.11
CA GLU A 208 16.00 -1.09 12.86
C GLU A 208 15.16 -2.18 12.21
N LEU A 209 15.63 -2.73 11.09
CA LEU A 209 14.88 -3.70 10.28
C LEU A 209 15.81 -4.77 9.74
N TYR A 210 15.36 -6.01 9.81
CA TYR A 210 15.96 -7.17 9.19
C TYR A 210 14.93 -7.90 8.34
N GLY A 211 15.32 -8.32 7.13
CA GLY A 211 14.45 -9.09 6.24
C GLY A 211 15.20 -10.18 5.49
N VAL A 212 14.53 -11.32 5.27
CA VAL A 212 14.98 -12.43 4.44
C VAL A 212 13.82 -12.99 3.64
N ALA A 213 14.03 -13.18 2.34
CA ALA A 213 12.99 -13.69 1.43
C ALA A 213 13.59 -14.70 0.43
N PRO A 214 13.70 -15.99 0.80
CA PRO A 214 14.04 -17.08 -0.12
C PRO A 214 12.82 -17.45 -0.96
N SER A 215 13.06 -17.82 -2.23
CA SER A 215 12.05 -18.37 -3.14
C SER A 215 12.66 -19.39 -4.08
N LEU A 216 11.86 -20.39 -4.47
CA LEU A 216 12.24 -21.49 -5.37
C LEU A 216 11.16 -21.64 -6.43
N ALA A 217 11.56 -21.60 -7.69
CA ALA A 217 10.67 -21.95 -8.81
C ALA A 217 11.11 -23.28 -9.45
N LEU A 218 10.12 -24.09 -9.81
CA LEU A 218 10.26 -25.33 -10.56
C LEU A 218 9.37 -25.26 -11.79
N GLY A 219 9.86 -25.70 -12.96
CA GLY A 219 9.11 -25.68 -14.21
C GLY A 219 9.07 -24.29 -14.88
N LEU A 220 10.15 -23.48 -14.74
CA LEU A 220 10.32 -22.24 -15.49
C LEU A 220 10.35 -22.54 -17.00
N GLY A 221 9.47 -21.91 -17.78
CA GLY A 221 9.31 -22.17 -19.20
C GLY A 221 8.50 -23.44 -19.55
N ASP A 222 8.01 -24.18 -18.56
CA ASP A 222 7.15 -25.34 -18.76
C ASP A 222 5.66 -24.97 -18.61
N ALA A 223 4.78 -25.87 -19.09
CA ALA A 223 3.32 -25.71 -18.92
C ALA A 223 2.88 -25.67 -17.45
N THR A 224 3.69 -26.18 -16.54
CA THR A 224 3.45 -26.18 -15.10
C THR A 224 4.61 -25.53 -14.37
N LYS A 225 4.34 -24.43 -13.66
CA LYS A 225 5.30 -23.75 -12.79
C LYS A 225 4.82 -23.81 -11.35
N LEU A 226 5.67 -24.29 -10.45
CA LEU A 226 5.46 -24.26 -9.00
C LEU A 226 6.45 -23.28 -8.37
N THR A 227 5.95 -22.30 -7.62
CA THR A 227 6.78 -21.37 -6.88
C THR A 227 6.51 -21.53 -5.38
N LEU A 228 7.58 -21.73 -4.61
CA LEU A 228 7.57 -21.75 -3.15
C LEU A 228 8.32 -20.50 -2.67
N SER A 229 7.71 -19.69 -1.82
CA SER A 229 8.37 -18.51 -1.26
C SER A 229 8.09 -18.36 0.23
N PHE A 230 9.04 -17.76 0.91
CA PHE A 230 8.92 -17.38 2.30
C PHE A 230 9.49 -15.98 2.48
N MET A 231 8.87 -15.17 3.31
CA MET A 231 9.40 -13.87 3.73
C MET A 231 9.32 -13.76 5.24
N LYS A 232 10.44 -13.38 5.84
CA LYS A 232 10.50 -12.92 7.23
C LYS A 232 10.96 -11.47 7.25
N GLN A 233 10.23 -10.62 7.95
CA GLN A 233 10.61 -9.24 8.23
C GLN A 233 10.43 -8.93 9.69
N GLN A 234 11.48 -8.50 10.36
CA GLN A 234 11.47 -8.03 11.75
C GLN A 234 11.85 -6.57 11.82
N SER A 235 11.16 -5.80 12.65
CA SER A 235 11.49 -4.40 12.93
C SER A 235 11.48 -4.14 14.43
N ASP A 236 12.48 -3.39 14.90
CA ASP A 236 12.54 -2.79 16.24
C ASP A 236 12.76 -1.29 16.07
N SER A 237 11.73 -0.49 16.34
CA SER A 237 11.72 0.93 16.04
C SER A 237 11.34 1.73 17.27
N ARG A 238 11.90 2.93 17.40
CA ARG A 238 11.37 3.93 18.33
C ARG A 238 10.44 4.85 17.54
N PRO A 239 9.11 4.83 17.86
CA PRO A 239 8.12 5.53 17.08
C PRO A 239 8.20 7.03 17.21
N ASP A 240 7.81 7.76 16.17
CA ASP A 240 7.58 9.20 16.21
C ASP A 240 6.08 9.50 16.22
N TYR A 241 5.58 10.03 17.33
CA TYR A 241 4.22 10.54 17.45
C TYR A 241 4.16 12.07 17.31
N GLY A 242 5.22 12.66 16.79
CA GLY A 242 5.24 14.05 16.32
C GLY A 242 5.03 15.11 17.37
N LEU A 243 4.33 16.15 16.98
CA LEU A 243 4.07 17.36 17.70
C LEU A 243 2.59 17.48 18.08
N PRO A 244 2.23 18.05 19.24
CA PRO A 244 0.84 18.31 19.59
C PRO A 244 0.28 19.47 18.76
N TRP A 245 -1.06 19.53 18.67
CA TRP A 245 -1.75 20.69 18.11
C TRP A 245 -1.86 21.80 19.15
N VAL A 246 -1.46 23.02 18.80
CA VAL A 246 -1.53 24.21 19.67
C VAL A 246 -2.34 25.27 18.93
N ALA A 247 -3.46 25.68 19.51
CA ALA A 247 -4.35 26.70 18.95
C ALA A 247 -4.79 26.42 17.48
N GLY A 248 -4.94 25.15 17.10
CA GLY A 248 -5.42 24.75 15.78
C GLY A 248 -4.35 24.46 14.72
N VAL A 249 -3.08 24.73 15.04
CA VAL A 249 -1.92 24.50 14.13
C VAL A 249 -0.89 23.59 14.81
N PRO A 250 0.06 23.01 14.07
CA PRO A 250 1.18 22.29 14.67
C PRO A 250 1.93 23.16 15.70
N ALA A 251 2.39 22.55 16.78
CA ALA A 251 3.11 23.26 17.85
C ALA A 251 4.29 24.07 17.28
N PRO A 252 4.48 25.35 17.69
CA PRO A 252 5.57 26.20 17.22
C PRO A 252 6.89 25.87 17.96
N VAL A 253 7.40 24.68 17.70
CA VAL A 253 8.65 24.15 18.27
C VAL A 253 9.56 23.67 17.14
N PRO A 254 10.88 23.53 17.37
CA PRO A 254 11.78 22.94 16.40
C PRO A 254 11.31 21.54 15.97
N ARG A 255 11.53 21.16 14.69
CA ARG A 255 11.12 19.85 14.18
C ARG A 255 11.76 18.68 14.93
N GLU A 256 12.94 18.89 15.51
CA GLU A 256 13.71 17.92 16.29
C GLU A 256 13.01 17.52 17.59
N THR A 257 12.07 18.35 18.07
CA THR A 257 11.41 18.15 19.36
C THR A 257 10.71 16.79 19.43
N TYR A 258 11.11 15.96 20.41
CA TYR A 258 10.55 14.64 20.67
C TYR A 258 9.93 14.56 22.05
N TYR A 259 8.68 14.12 22.15
CA TYR A 259 7.92 14.08 23.42
C TYR A 259 7.84 12.69 24.05
N GLY A 260 8.26 11.64 23.32
CA GLY A 260 8.26 10.27 23.80
C GLY A 260 9.30 10.00 24.89
N PHE A 261 9.36 8.77 25.34
CA PHE A 261 10.39 8.28 26.25
C PHE A 261 11.55 7.67 25.47
N GLU A 262 12.75 7.68 26.07
CA GLU A 262 13.98 7.15 25.43
C GLU A 262 13.86 5.68 25.01
N ASP A 263 13.05 4.91 25.72
CA ASP A 263 12.83 3.48 25.56
C ASP A 263 11.42 3.13 25.06
N ASP A 264 10.71 4.09 24.43
CA ASP A 264 9.51 3.79 23.66
C ASP A 264 9.89 2.89 22.47
N TYR A 265 8.99 1.97 22.10
CA TYR A 265 9.27 0.99 21.06
C TYR A 265 8.03 0.53 20.30
N ILE A 266 8.26 0.11 19.06
CA ILE A 266 7.35 -0.74 18.27
C ILE A 266 8.21 -1.86 17.69
N LYS A 267 7.87 -3.09 18.03
CA LYS A 267 8.46 -4.31 17.49
C LYS A 267 7.43 -5.05 16.67
N THR A 268 7.80 -5.40 15.45
CA THR A 268 6.94 -6.18 14.56
C THR A 268 7.73 -7.36 14.00
N ASP A 269 7.03 -8.47 13.80
CA ASP A 269 7.52 -9.68 13.17
C ASP A 269 6.47 -10.15 12.17
N ALA A 270 6.86 -10.34 10.90
CA ALA A 270 6.00 -10.83 9.84
C ALA A 270 6.66 -12.04 9.19
N ASP A 271 6.00 -13.19 9.26
CA ASP A 271 6.37 -14.45 8.63
C ASP A 271 5.30 -14.82 7.61
N ILE A 272 5.66 -14.89 6.31
CA ILE A 272 4.72 -15.13 5.22
C ILE A 272 5.25 -16.26 4.34
N GLY A 273 4.55 -17.38 4.27
CA GLY A 273 4.84 -18.51 3.39
C GLY A 273 3.82 -18.63 2.28
N ASN A 274 4.25 -18.83 1.03
CA ASN A 274 3.38 -19.00 -0.12
C ASN A 274 3.75 -20.23 -0.94
N ILE A 275 2.72 -20.85 -1.50
CA ILE A 275 2.79 -21.87 -2.55
C ILE A 275 1.95 -21.35 -3.71
N LYS A 276 2.55 -21.19 -4.90
CA LYS A 276 1.86 -20.76 -6.12
C LYS A 276 2.06 -21.81 -7.20
N LEU A 277 0.98 -22.23 -7.83
CA LEU A 277 0.96 -23.14 -8.97
C LEU A 277 0.32 -22.41 -10.16
N ASP A 278 1.07 -22.29 -11.24
CA ASP A 278 0.58 -21.83 -12.53
C ASP A 278 0.62 -23.03 -13.49
N HIS A 279 -0.51 -23.35 -14.15
CA HIS A 279 -0.59 -24.46 -15.09
C HIS A 279 -1.36 -24.05 -16.35
N SER A 280 -0.69 -24.09 -17.50
CA SER A 280 -1.32 -23.86 -18.81
C SER A 280 -1.72 -25.19 -19.42
N PHE A 281 -3.01 -25.48 -19.47
CA PHE A 281 -3.54 -26.69 -20.17
C PHE A 281 -3.31 -26.57 -21.67
N ASN A 282 -3.40 -25.39 -22.21
CA ASN A 282 -3.12 -25.00 -23.59
C ASN A 282 -2.95 -23.47 -23.66
N ALA A 283 -2.83 -22.89 -24.85
CA ALA A 283 -2.68 -21.45 -25.06
C ALA A 283 -3.90 -20.62 -24.57
N ASP A 284 -5.07 -21.25 -24.46
CA ASP A 284 -6.33 -20.56 -24.17
C ASP A 284 -6.85 -20.82 -22.74
N LEU A 285 -6.26 -21.77 -22.01
CA LEU A 285 -6.76 -22.17 -20.70
C LEU A 285 -5.62 -22.31 -19.70
N THR A 286 -5.62 -21.44 -18.68
CA THR A 286 -4.62 -21.41 -17.62
C THR A 286 -5.27 -21.45 -16.23
N LEU A 287 -4.71 -22.25 -15.34
CA LEU A 287 -5.06 -22.35 -13.92
C LEU A 287 -3.97 -21.67 -13.09
N ASN A 288 -4.37 -20.76 -12.21
CA ASN A 288 -3.51 -20.21 -11.16
C ASN A 288 -4.09 -20.62 -9.80
N ALA A 289 -3.30 -21.25 -8.97
CA ALA A 289 -3.67 -21.58 -7.61
C ALA A 289 -2.61 -21.06 -6.63
N GLN A 290 -3.05 -20.48 -5.52
CA GLN A 290 -2.14 -19.93 -4.51
C GLN A 290 -2.65 -20.23 -3.11
N LEU A 291 -1.74 -20.65 -2.24
CA LEU A 291 -1.97 -20.87 -0.82
C LEU A 291 -0.96 -20.05 -0.02
N ARG A 292 -1.43 -19.28 0.96
CA ARG A 292 -0.62 -18.47 1.87
C ARG A 292 -0.95 -18.81 3.31
N TYR A 293 0.09 -18.98 4.12
CA TYR A 293 0.01 -18.83 5.57
C TYR A 293 0.87 -17.66 6.00
N ALA A 294 0.33 -16.80 6.83
CA ALA A 294 1.04 -15.67 7.38
C ALA A 294 0.78 -15.55 8.89
N GLN A 295 1.82 -15.19 9.63
CA GLN A 295 1.76 -14.86 11.04
C GLN A 295 2.39 -13.50 11.26
N TYR A 296 1.73 -12.64 12.02
CA TYR A 296 2.20 -11.33 12.39
C TYR A 296 2.18 -11.19 13.90
N ALA A 297 3.31 -10.76 14.47
CA ALA A 297 3.38 -10.46 15.90
C ALA A 297 3.79 -9.00 16.09
N ARG A 298 3.24 -8.38 17.11
CA ARG A 298 3.51 -7.00 17.43
C ARG A 298 3.52 -6.75 18.90
N SER A 299 4.47 -5.92 19.35
CA SER A 299 4.57 -5.41 20.72
C SER A 299 4.97 -3.96 20.69
N SER A 300 4.31 -3.10 21.48
CA SER A 300 4.60 -1.66 21.45
C SER A 300 4.37 -1.00 22.80
N ARG A 301 5.12 0.07 23.03
CA ARG A 301 4.84 1.13 23.98
C ARG A 301 5.14 2.47 23.31
N ILE A 302 4.14 3.32 23.23
CA ILE A 302 4.14 4.55 22.47
C ILE A 302 3.62 5.71 23.30
N THR A 303 4.16 6.89 23.08
CA THR A 303 3.79 8.10 23.79
C THR A 303 3.19 9.13 22.85
N GLU A 304 1.91 9.44 23.05
CA GLU A 304 1.20 10.49 22.35
C GLU A 304 1.30 11.81 23.13
N PRO A 305 1.76 12.92 22.50
CA PRO A 305 1.82 14.23 23.15
C PRO A 305 0.45 14.92 23.10
N LEU A 306 -0.15 15.15 24.25
CA LEU A 306 -1.43 15.87 24.36
C LEU A 306 -1.26 17.16 25.14
N VAL A 307 -1.77 18.27 24.60
CA VAL A 307 -1.83 19.54 25.34
C VAL A 307 -2.74 19.40 26.57
N ASN A 308 -2.23 19.80 27.73
CA ASN A 308 -3.02 19.81 28.97
C ASN A 308 -3.90 21.05 29.02
N GLY A 309 -5.21 20.85 28.97
CA GLY A 309 -6.20 21.93 29.03
C GLY A 309 -6.44 22.63 27.69
N VAL A 310 -7.07 23.81 27.77
CA VAL A 310 -7.40 24.62 26.59
C VAL A 310 -6.30 25.65 26.35
N VAL A 311 -5.71 25.60 25.16
CA VAL A 311 -4.68 26.54 24.71
C VAL A 311 -5.22 27.38 23.56
N THR A 312 -5.08 28.70 23.67
CA THR A 312 -5.50 29.67 22.64
C THR A 312 -4.28 30.37 22.05
N ALA A 313 -4.45 31.16 21.02
CA ALA A 313 -3.39 31.95 20.41
C ALA A 313 -2.74 32.95 21.41
N ASN A 314 -3.43 33.32 22.50
CA ASN A 314 -2.94 34.26 23.54
C ASN A 314 -2.26 33.52 24.71
N THR A 315 -2.25 32.19 24.73
CA THR A 315 -1.60 31.42 25.80
C THR A 315 -0.09 31.47 25.62
N PRO A 316 0.69 31.95 26.63
CA PRO A 316 2.15 31.96 26.52
C PRO A 316 2.69 30.53 26.36
N VAL A 317 3.41 30.28 25.27
CA VAL A 317 3.90 28.92 24.91
C VAL A 317 4.78 28.29 26.00
N GLN A 318 5.46 29.12 26.82
CA GLN A 318 6.29 28.66 27.94
C GLN A 318 5.48 28.01 29.07
N THR A 319 4.18 28.30 29.16
CA THR A 319 3.29 27.76 30.19
C THR A 319 2.55 26.50 29.77
N VAL A 320 2.69 26.12 28.51
CA VAL A 320 1.98 24.95 27.96
C VAL A 320 2.60 23.67 28.47
N ILE A 321 1.78 22.87 29.12
CA ILE A 321 2.15 21.52 29.61
C ILE A 321 1.64 20.49 28.65
N ILE A 322 2.47 19.48 28.42
CA ILE A 322 2.18 18.32 27.58
C ILE A 322 2.01 17.08 28.45
N ASN A 323 0.83 16.50 28.43
CA ASN A 323 0.58 15.19 28.98
C ASN A 323 1.17 14.13 28.02
N ARG A 324 1.90 13.18 28.56
CA ARG A 324 2.39 12.00 27.86
C ARG A 324 1.35 10.89 28.01
N ASN A 325 0.52 10.73 26.99
CA ASN A 325 -0.49 9.66 26.96
C ASN A 325 0.15 8.38 26.42
N VAL A 326 0.42 7.41 27.29
CA VAL A 326 1.16 6.21 26.93
C VAL A 326 0.22 5.03 26.72
N PHE A 327 0.27 4.50 25.54
CA PHE A 327 -0.38 3.24 25.13
C PHE A 327 0.67 2.16 24.98
N SER A 328 0.31 0.95 25.37
CA SER A 328 1.12 -0.25 25.16
C SER A 328 0.22 -1.38 24.72
N GLY A 329 0.76 -2.32 23.96
CA GLY A 329 -0.01 -3.50 23.61
C GLY A 329 0.80 -4.53 22.87
N GLU A 330 0.19 -5.69 22.84
CA GLU A 330 0.72 -6.87 22.17
C GLU A 330 -0.40 -7.46 21.33
N SER A 331 -0.06 -8.02 20.16
CA SER A 331 -1.02 -8.75 19.36
C SER A 331 -0.31 -9.79 18.50
N THR A 332 -1.03 -10.87 18.23
CA THR A 332 -0.65 -11.87 17.23
C THR A 332 -1.82 -12.02 16.27
N GLU A 333 -1.54 -11.97 15.01
CA GLU A 333 -2.49 -12.20 13.93
C GLU A 333 -2.01 -13.38 13.08
N ASP A 334 -2.90 -14.34 12.80
CA ASP A 334 -2.65 -15.46 11.91
C ASP A 334 -3.62 -15.41 10.72
N MET A 335 -3.15 -15.78 9.53
CA MET A 335 -3.97 -15.82 8.33
C MET A 335 -3.63 -17.04 7.48
N LEU A 336 -4.65 -17.81 7.13
CA LEU A 336 -4.57 -18.84 6.09
C LEU A 336 -5.46 -18.41 4.92
N GLN A 337 -4.89 -18.29 3.73
CA GLN A 337 -5.58 -17.86 2.52
C GLN A 337 -5.34 -18.83 1.38
N GLY A 338 -6.39 -19.12 0.61
CA GLY A 338 -6.31 -19.88 -0.64
C GLY A 338 -7.11 -19.22 -1.74
N GLN A 339 -6.57 -19.20 -2.95
CA GLN A 339 -7.30 -18.79 -4.14
C GLN A 339 -6.99 -19.72 -5.31
N VAL A 340 -8.00 -19.92 -6.16
CA VAL A 340 -7.89 -20.67 -7.41
C VAL A 340 -8.58 -19.85 -8.49
N ASN A 341 -7.85 -19.53 -9.57
CA ASN A 341 -8.35 -18.77 -10.71
C ASN A 341 -8.19 -19.59 -11.98
N LEU A 342 -9.19 -19.55 -12.84
CA LEU A 342 -9.17 -20.12 -14.17
C LEU A 342 -9.31 -19.00 -15.19
N LEU A 343 -8.34 -18.89 -16.08
CA LEU A 343 -8.31 -17.95 -17.19
C LEU A 343 -8.63 -18.71 -18.47
N ALA A 344 -9.61 -18.24 -19.22
CA ALA A 344 -10.05 -18.90 -20.46
C ALA A 344 -10.25 -17.89 -21.58
N ASN A 345 -9.59 -18.08 -22.72
CA ASN A 345 -9.78 -17.31 -23.94
C ASN A 345 -10.58 -18.16 -24.95
N PHE A 346 -11.65 -17.62 -25.51
CA PHE A 346 -12.45 -18.29 -26.52
C PHE A 346 -13.21 -17.29 -27.39
N ALA A 347 -13.77 -17.77 -28.51
CA ALA A 347 -14.56 -16.94 -29.40
C ALA A 347 -16.01 -17.46 -29.53
N THR A 348 -16.98 -16.57 -29.56
CA THR A 348 -18.37 -16.82 -29.94
C THR A 348 -18.70 -16.07 -31.22
N GLY A 349 -18.55 -16.73 -32.36
CA GLY A 349 -18.64 -16.09 -33.67
C GLY A 349 -17.49 -15.11 -33.91
N SER A 350 -17.78 -13.83 -34.05
CA SER A 350 -16.80 -12.76 -34.24
C SER A 350 -16.39 -12.05 -32.95
N VAL A 351 -16.89 -12.49 -31.80
CA VAL A 351 -16.63 -11.88 -30.48
C VAL A 351 -15.63 -12.74 -29.74
N ASN A 352 -14.56 -12.13 -29.23
CA ASN A 352 -13.55 -12.80 -28.38
C ASN A 352 -13.83 -12.51 -26.91
N HIS A 353 -13.64 -13.53 -26.09
CA HIS A 353 -13.80 -13.48 -24.64
C HIS A 353 -12.50 -13.79 -23.94
N ALA A 354 -12.15 -13.00 -22.92
CA ALA A 354 -11.10 -13.32 -21.98
C ALA A 354 -11.73 -13.38 -20.57
N VAL A 355 -12.04 -14.62 -20.15
CA VAL A 355 -12.77 -14.86 -18.91
C VAL A 355 -11.81 -15.21 -17.79
N VAL A 356 -11.95 -14.55 -16.63
CA VAL A 356 -11.33 -14.97 -15.38
C VAL A 356 -12.44 -15.32 -14.40
N THR A 357 -12.37 -16.53 -13.86
CA THR A 357 -13.29 -16.96 -12.79
C THR A 357 -12.47 -17.58 -11.66
N GLY A 358 -12.95 -17.46 -10.42
CA GLY A 358 -12.19 -18.01 -9.31
C GLY A 358 -12.98 -18.09 -8.01
N VAL A 359 -12.35 -18.78 -7.06
CA VAL A 359 -12.82 -18.97 -5.69
C VAL A 359 -11.69 -18.59 -4.75
N GLU A 360 -12.04 -17.90 -3.67
CA GLU A 360 -11.13 -17.48 -2.60
C GLU A 360 -11.68 -17.90 -1.25
N ILE A 361 -10.79 -18.39 -0.39
CA ILE A 361 -11.09 -18.71 1.00
C ILE A 361 -10.05 -18.05 1.90
N ALA A 362 -10.46 -17.56 3.06
CA ALA A 362 -9.51 -17.11 4.06
C ALA A 362 -10.05 -17.35 5.48
N GLN A 363 -9.13 -17.66 6.38
CA GLN A 363 -9.35 -17.69 7.82
C GLN A 363 -8.36 -16.74 8.48
N GLU A 364 -8.86 -15.84 9.30
CA GLU A 364 -8.08 -14.81 10.00
C GLU A 364 -8.33 -14.94 11.50
N SER A 365 -7.28 -14.85 12.31
CA SER A 365 -7.39 -14.73 13.76
C SER A 365 -6.55 -13.59 14.29
N SER A 366 -6.99 -12.97 15.39
CA SER A 366 -6.28 -11.88 16.05
C SER A 366 -6.56 -11.87 17.54
N SER A 367 -5.50 -11.67 18.34
CA SER A 367 -5.57 -11.67 19.81
C SER A 367 -4.85 -10.44 20.41
N PRO A 368 -5.39 -9.21 20.25
CA PRO A 368 -4.78 -8.01 20.78
C PRO A 368 -5.03 -7.84 22.30
N THR A 369 -4.00 -7.39 22.99
CA THR A 369 -4.05 -6.88 24.37
C THR A 369 -3.67 -5.40 24.39
N MET A 370 -4.50 -4.56 25.00
CA MET A 370 -4.24 -3.13 25.16
C MET A 370 -3.98 -2.78 26.61
N MET A 371 -2.93 -2.01 26.84
CA MET A 371 -2.55 -1.47 28.13
C MET A 371 -2.42 0.06 28.06
N ILE A 372 -2.64 0.73 29.18
CA ILE A 372 -2.34 2.16 29.35
C ILE A 372 -1.43 2.34 30.56
N ALA A 373 -0.62 3.40 30.51
CA ALA A 373 0.17 3.80 31.66
C ALA A 373 -0.62 4.80 32.54
N VAL A 374 -0.50 4.65 33.84
CA VAL A 374 -1.11 5.53 34.84
C VAL A 374 -0.03 6.23 35.64
N GLY A 375 -0.20 7.54 35.90
CA GLY A 375 0.78 8.34 36.65
C GLY A 375 2.05 8.63 35.85
N VAL A 376 1.90 8.86 34.57
CA VAL A 376 2.99 9.25 33.67
C VAL A 376 3.33 10.72 33.92
N PRO A 377 4.62 11.09 34.05
CA PRO A 377 5.00 12.47 34.25
C PRO A 377 4.75 13.32 33.00
N ALA A 378 4.08 14.46 33.18
CA ALA A 378 3.92 15.47 32.16
C ALA A 378 5.27 16.15 31.86
N THR A 379 5.34 16.87 30.74
CA THR A 379 6.51 17.64 30.32
C THR A 379 6.10 19.03 29.83
N THR A 380 7.06 19.87 29.48
CA THR A 380 6.79 21.19 28.91
C THR A 380 6.80 21.16 27.39
N LEU A 381 6.10 22.10 26.76
CA LEU A 381 6.05 22.21 25.31
C LEU A 381 7.44 22.47 24.69
N LEU A 382 8.21 23.42 25.25
CA LEU A 382 9.44 23.89 24.64
C LEU A 382 10.68 23.06 24.98
N ALA A 383 10.67 22.36 26.12
CA ALA A 383 11.80 21.56 26.58
C ALA A 383 11.30 20.24 27.18
N PRO A 384 10.87 19.29 26.34
CA PRO A 384 10.44 18.00 26.83
C PRO A 384 11.61 17.26 27.49
N ALA A 385 11.35 16.66 28.65
CA ALA A 385 12.35 15.87 29.33
C ALA A 385 12.60 14.57 28.56
N ASN A 386 13.84 14.37 28.14
CA ASN A 386 14.29 13.09 27.56
C ASN A 386 14.72 12.19 28.72
N ILE A 387 13.89 11.24 29.08
CA ILE A 387 14.05 10.33 30.23
C ILE A 387 13.56 8.93 29.86
N PRO A 388 14.04 7.88 30.51
CA PRO A 388 13.45 6.55 30.42
C PRO A 388 11.98 6.56 30.84
N PHE A 389 11.21 5.60 30.35
CA PHE A 389 9.79 5.47 30.68
C PHE A 389 9.59 5.36 32.18
N SER A 390 8.64 6.14 32.68
CA SER A 390 8.22 6.13 34.08
C SER A 390 6.70 6.25 34.18
N ALA A 391 6.12 5.38 34.96
CA ALA A 391 4.70 5.39 35.27
C ALA A 391 4.48 4.74 36.64
N THR A 392 3.40 5.10 37.34
CA THR A 392 3.01 4.46 38.59
C THR A 392 2.68 2.98 38.37
N ARG A 393 2.03 2.68 37.26
CA ARG A 393 1.71 1.31 36.83
C ARG A 393 1.31 1.22 35.36
N MET A 394 1.49 0.03 34.77
CA MET A 394 0.82 -0.38 33.53
C MET A 394 -0.48 -1.11 33.87
N GLN A 395 -1.53 -0.84 33.14
CA GLN A 395 -2.85 -1.38 33.37
C GLN A 395 -3.42 -1.95 32.08
N VAL A 396 -3.80 -3.24 32.09
CA VAL A 396 -4.57 -3.83 31.00
C VAL A 396 -5.95 -3.15 30.96
N ARG A 397 -6.34 -2.65 29.81
CA ARG A 397 -7.64 -2.01 29.56
C ARG A 397 -8.57 -2.92 28.79
N ALA A 398 -8.02 -3.70 27.86
CA ALA A 398 -8.79 -4.57 27.00
C ALA A 398 -7.98 -5.77 26.54
N ARG A 399 -8.67 -6.88 26.31
CA ARG A 399 -8.21 -8.05 25.54
C ARG A 399 -9.33 -8.46 24.62
N ALA A 400 -8.99 -8.85 23.40
CA ALA A 400 -9.94 -9.37 22.45
C ALA A 400 -9.39 -10.61 21.75
N ASP A 401 -10.31 -11.49 21.35
CA ASP A 401 -10.05 -12.60 20.45
C ASP A 401 -11.06 -12.51 19.31
N THR A 402 -10.56 -12.50 18.08
CA THR A 402 -11.35 -12.39 16.86
C THR A 402 -10.98 -13.51 15.91
N ASN A 403 -11.98 -14.19 15.37
CA ASN A 403 -11.83 -15.13 14.28
C ASN A 403 -12.77 -14.72 13.15
N SER A 404 -12.26 -14.68 11.93
CA SER A 404 -13.06 -14.34 10.74
C SER A 404 -12.82 -15.33 9.62
N ASP A 405 -13.91 -15.78 9.00
CA ASP A 405 -13.90 -16.69 7.86
C ASP A 405 -14.43 -15.93 6.62
N SER A 406 -13.75 -16.07 5.51
CA SER A 406 -14.14 -15.48 4.22
C SER A 406 -14.26 -16.57 3.16
N LEU A 407 -15.32 -16.47 2.33
CA LEU A 407 -15.50 -17.25 1.12
C LEU A 407 -15.98 -16.32 0.02
N ALA A 408 -15.35 -16.40 -1.15
CA ALA A 408 -15.78 -15.60 -2.30
C ALA A 408 -15.72 -16.39 -3.59
N ALA A 409 -16.58 -16.03 -4.53
CA ALA A 409 -16.57 -16.52 -5.91
C ALA A 409 -16.79 -15.36 -6.86
N PHE A 410 -16.10 -15.37 -7.99
CA PHE A 410 -16.20 -14.31 -8.97
C PHE A 410 -16.06 -14.77 -10.41
N VAL A 411 -16.58 -13.96 -11.32
CA VAL A 411 -16.39 -14.07 -12.75
C VAL A 411 -16.22 -12.68 -13.35
N LEU A 412 -15.25 -12.54 -14.25
CA LEU A 412 -14.93 -11.32 -14.98
C LEU A 412 -14.72 -11.72 -16.44
N ASP A 413 -15.43 -11.08 -17.37
CA ASP A 413 -15.27 -11.30 -18.81
C ASP A 413 -14.90 -9.99 -19.50
N THR A 414 -13.80 -10.01 -20.24
CA THR A 414 -13.42 -8.96 -21.18
C THR A 414 -13.86 -9.39 -22.59
N ILE A 415 -14.92 -8.79 -23.06
CA ILE A 415 -15.59 -9.10 -24.34
C ILE A 415 -15.08 -8.12 -25.39
N LYS A 416 -14.39 -8.65 -26.45
CA LYS A 416 -13.79 -7.84 -27.53
C LYS A 416 -14.61 -7.90 -28.79
N PHE A 417 -15.04 -6.74 -29.28
CA PHE A 417 -15.77 -6.56 -30.54
C PHE A 417 -14.83 -5.96 -31.59
N GLY A 418 -14.16 -6.84 -32.36
CA GLY A 418 -13.10 -6.43 -33.27
C GLY A 418 -11.88 -5.88 -32.51
N SER A 419 -11.20 -4.92 -33.11
CA SER A 419 -9.96 -4.30 -32.55
C SER A 419 -10.23 -3.03 -31.73
N SER A 420 -11.44 -2.44 -31.84
CA SER A 420 -11.71 -1.09 -31.36
C SER A 420 -12.56 -1.02 -30.09
N TRP A 421 -13.33 -2.04 -29.78
CA TRP A 421 -14.27 -2.01 -28.66
C TRP A 421 -14.07 -3.18 -27.72
N GLN A 422 -14.10 -2.88 -26.42
CA GLN A 422 -14.10 -3.91 -25.38
C GLN A 422 -15.16 -3.56 -24.34
N LEU A 423 -15.86 -4.58 -23.86
CA LEU A 423 -16.81 -4.48 -22.74
C LEU A 423 -16.32 -5.40 -21.62
N LEU A 424 -16.02 -4.82 -20.48
CA LEU A 424 -15.71 -5.55 -19.26
C LEU A 424 -16.99 -5.71 -18.44
N VAL A 425 -17.28 -6.94 -18.02
CA VAL A 425 -18.40 -7.24 -17.11
C VAL A 425 -17.93 -8.22 -16.05
N GLY A 426 -18.16 -7.89 -14.79
CA GLY A 426 -17.77 -8.74 -13.68
C GLY A 426 -18.79 -8.72 -12.54
N MET A 427 -18.85 -9.86 -11.84
CA MET A 427 -19.64 -10.06 -10.63
C MET A 427 -18.82 -10.87 -9.62
N ARG A 428 -18.87 -10.44 -8.38
CA ARG A 428 -18.24 -11.13 -7.25
C ARG A 428 -19.24 -11.23 -6.09
N TRP A 429 -19.34 -12.42 -5.53
CA TRP A 429 -20.08 -12.71 -4.31
C TRP A 429 -19.08 -12.96 -3.18
N ASP A 430 -19.31 -12.34 -2.03
CA ASP A 430 -18.50 -12.45 -0.81
C ASP A 430 -19.37 -12.84 0.37
N HIS A 431 -18.90 -13.79 1.15
CA HIS A 431 -19.40 -14.15 2.46
C HIS A 431 -18.30 -13.90 3.50
N PHE A 432 -18.57 -13.08 4.50
CA PHE A 432 -17.64 -12.74 5.57
C PHE A 432 -18.30 -12.94 6.92
N ALA A 433 -17.81 -13.88 7.71
CA ALA A 433 -18.31 -14.18 9.04
C ALA A 433 -17.23 -13.86 10.10
N THR A 434 -17.62 -13.19 11.19
CA THR A 434 -16.70 -12.79 12.25
C THR A 434 -17.29 -13.18 13.60
N HIS A 435 -16.45 -13.81 14.43
CA HIS A 435 -16.69 -14.12 15.83
C HIS A 435 -15.70 -13.33 16.68
N TYR A 436 -16.21 -12.50 17.58
CA TYR A 436 -15.42 -11.64 18.44
C TYR A 436 -15.79 -11.85 19.90
N THR A 437 -14.77 -11.93 20.76
CA THR A 437 -14.93 -11.90 22.22
C THR A 437 -13.98 -10.85 22.78
N GLY A 438 -14.52 -9.81 23.43
CA GLY A 438 -13.74 -8.74 24.03
C GLY A 438 -13.99 -8.61 25.52
N ASN A 439 -12.92 -8.45 26.31
CA ASN A 439 -12.96 -8.21 27.74
C ASN A 439 -12.41 -6.83 28.07
N ARG A 440 -13.17 -6.03 28.81
CA ARG A 440 -12.72 -4.76 29.38
C ARG A 440 -12.36 -4.95 30.85
N PHE A 441 -11.35 -4.20 31.28
CA PHE A 441 -10.89 -4.24 32.67
C PHE A 441 -11.01 -2.87 33.34
N ASP A 442 -11.44 -2.86 34.60
CA ASP A 442 -11.50 -1.65 35.43
C ASP A 442 -10.10 -1.19 35.88
N GLN A 443 -10.06 -0.12 36.68
CA GLN A 443 -8.80 0.46 37.14
C GLN A 443 -7.97 -0.44 38.05
N ILE A 444 -8.56 -1.49 38.63
CA ILE A 444 -7.89 -2.44 39.55
C ILE A 444 -7.69 -3.82 38.92
N GLY A 445 -8.06 -3.97 37.66
CA GLY A 445 -7.81 -5.18 36.86
C GLY A 445 -8.91 -6.23 36.91
N ASN A 446 -10.08 -5.92 37.47
CA ASN A 446 -11.25 -6.81 37.37
C ASN A 446 -11.91 -6.66 36.00
N THR A 447 -12.53 -7.72 35.53
CA THR A 447 -13.36 -7.67 34.32
C THR A 447 -14.55 -6.75 34.53
N ALA A 448 -14.54 -5.61 33.83
CA ALA A 448 -15.62 -4.61 33.86
C ALA A 448 -16.73 -4.91 32.86
N GLY A 449 -16.49 -5.80 31.90
CA GLY A 449 -17.46 -6.26 30.93
C GLY A 449 -16.85 -7.22 29.92
N THR A 450 -17.67 -8.16 29.47
CA THR A 450 -17.35 -9.08 28.36
C THR A 450 -18.39 -8.87 27.27
N GLU A 451 -17.95 -8.77 26.03
CA GLU A 451 -18.80 -8.61 24.86
C GLU A 451 -18.50 -9.69 23.84
N LYS A 452 -19.56 -10.25 23.28
CA LYS A 452 -19.48 -11.27 22.23
C LYS A 452 -20.27 -10.77 21.03
N ILE A 453 -19.67 -10.88 19.86
CA ILE A 453 -20.28 -10.48 18.61
C ILE A 453 -20.11 -11.62 17.61
N GLU A 454 -21.21 -11.99 17.00
CA GLU A 454 -21.24 -12.85 15.83
C GLU A 454 -21.90 -12.07 14.70
N ARG A 455 -21.19 -11.91 13.60
CA ARG A 455 -21.65 -11.14 12.45
C ARG A 455 -21.34 -11.88 11.17
N THR A 456 -22.33 -11.94 10.27
CA THR A 456 -22.14 -12.44 8.91
C THR A 456 -22.63 -11.38 7.95
N ASP A 457 -21.78 -10.99 7.04
CA ASP A 457 -22.09 -10.09 5.91
C ASP A 457 -22.00 -10.88 4.61
N ILE A 458 -23.02 -10.74 3.75
CA ILE A 458 -23.07 -11.35 2.42
C ILE A 458 -23.31 -10.22 1.41
N GLU A 459 -22.34 -10.04 0.52
CA GLU A 459 -22.35 -8.92 -0.41
C GLU A 459 -22.10 -9.38 -1.84
N THR A 460 -22.64 -8.64 -2.78
CA THR A 460 -22.36 -8.85 -4.21
C THR A 460 -21.89 -7.55 -4.83
N ASN A 461 -20.71 -7.60 -5.43
CA ASN A 461 -20.09 -6.47 -6.10
C ASN A 461 -20.10 -6.66 -7.61
N TYR A 462 -20.16 -5.54 -8.30
CA TYR A 462 -20.26 -5.51 -9.76
C TYR A 462 -19.18 -4.59 -10.32
N ARG A 463 -18.75 -4.91 -11.54
CA ARG A 463 -17.89 -4.04 -12.33
C ARG A 463 -18.30 -4.12 -13.78
N THR A 464 -18.42 -2.98 -14.43
CA THR A 464 -18.60 -2.90 -15.88
C THR A 464 -17.80 -1.72 -16.43
N ALA A 465 -17.26 -1.88 -17.62
CA ALA A 465 -16.58 -0.79 -18.30
C ALA A 465 -16.64 -0.98 -19.81
N LEU A 466 -16.76 0.11 -20.53
CA LEU A 466 -16.65 0.16 -21.98
C LEU A 466 -15.33 0.82 -22.35
N VAL A 467 -14.54 0.16 -23.19
CA VAL A 467 -13.27 0.67 -23.73
C VAL A 467 -13.43 0.89 -25.23
N TYR A 468 -12.99 2.06 -25.70
CA TYR A 468 -12.91 2.40 -27.11
C TYR A 468 -11.47 2.71 -27.51
N LYS A 469 -10.94 1.95 -28.45
CA LYS A 469 -9.60 2.10 -29.01
C LYS A 469 -9.69 2.68 -30.43
N PRO A 470 -9.57 4.00 -30.60
CA PRO A 470 -9.55 4.61 -31.93
C PRO A 470 -8.31 4.21 -32.72
N VAL A 471 -7.21 3.96 -32.01
CA VAL A 471 -5.92 3.50 -32.50
C VAL A 471 -5.31 2.52 -31.50
N GLU A 472 -4.35 1.71 -31.91
CA GLU A 472 -3.72 0.70 -31.04
C GLU A 472 -3.06 1.32 -29.80
N GLN A 473 -2.45 2.51 -29.96
CA GLN A 473 -1.70 3.24 -28.92
C GLN A 473 -2.58 4.10 -28.01
N GLY A 474 -3.91 4.12 -28.21
CA GLY A 474 -4.79 5.00 -27.47
C GLY A 474 -6.12 4.37 -27.11
N ALA A 475 -6.55 4.55 -25.87
CA ALA A 475 -7.83 4.06 -25.37
C ALA A 475 -8.57 5.14 -24.57
N PHE A 476 -9.88 5.18 -24.74
CA PHE A 476 -10.83 5.85 -23.85
C PHE A 476 -11.66 4.80 -23.13
N TYR A 477 -11.99 5.03 -21.87
CA TYR A 477 -12.86 4.13 -21.15
C TYR A 477 -13.88 4.86 -20.27
N LEU A 478 -15.02 4.23 -20.08
CA LEU A 478 -16.00 4.60 -19.06
C LEU A 478 -16.23 3.36 -18.20
N GLY A 479 -15.89 3.46 -16.92
CA GLY A 479 -16.02 2.39 -15.95
C GLY A 479 -16.97 2.74 -14.81
N TRP A 480 -17.67 1.73 -14.31
CA TRP A 480 -18.44 1.76 -13.08
C TRP A 480 -18.14 0.51 -12.26
N GLY A 481 -18.06 0.68 -10.94
CA GLY A 481 -17.83 -0.43 -10.03
C GLY A 481 -18.32 -0.15 -8.63
N THR A 482 -18.52 -1.23 -7.86
CA THR A 482 -18.92 -1.19 -6.46
C THR A 482 -17.88 -1.84 -5.56
N SER A 483 -17.90 -1.47 -4.28
CA SER A 483 -17.17 -2.13 -3.21
C SER A 483 -17.91 -2.01 -1.89
N PHE A 484 -17.51 -2.77 -0.89
CA PHE A 484 -18.12 -2.73 0.44
C PHE A 484 -17.06 -2.82 1.55
N ASN A 485 -17.36 -2.24 2.71
CA ASN A 485 -16.53 -2.33 3.90
C ASN A 485 -17.33 -2.99 5.04
N PRO A 486 -17.04 -4.24 5.41
CA PRO A 486 -17.73 -4.93 6.50
C PRO A 486 -17.57 -4.16 7.82
N SER A 487 -18.61 -4.12 8.62
CA SER A 487 -18.58 -3.38 9.88
C SER A 487 -17.74 -4.08 10.95
N ALA A 488 -17.60 -5.39 10.85
CA ALA A 488 -16.80 -6.22 11.75
C ALA A 488 -15.31 -6.33 11.35
N GLU A 489 -14.91 -5.85 10.17
CA GLU A 489 -13.52 -5.93 9.69
C GLU A 489 -12.51 -5.30 10.65
N GLY A 490 -12.88 -4.17 11.26
CA GLY A 490 -12.02 -3.47 12.22
C GLY A 490 -11.85 -4.16 13.57
N LEU A 491 -12.59 -5.21 13.88
CA LEU A 491 -12.50 -5.92 15.17
C LEU A 491 -11.18 -6.68 15.30
N SER A 492 -10.61 -7.11 14.20
CA SER A 492 -9.35 -7.87 14.18
C SER A 492 -8.13 -7.00 14.49
N PHE A 493 -8.22 -5.66 14.32
CA PHE A 493 -7.06 -4.78 14.44
C PHE A 493 -6.98 -4.03 15.76
N ILE A 494 -8.06 -3.94 16.54
CA ILE A 494 -8.11 -2.98 17.62
C ILE A 494 -8.84 -3.52 18.85
N ALA A 495 -8.12 -3.71 19.93
CA ALA A 495 -8.70 -3.56 21.25
C ALA A 495 -8.79 -2.04 21.56
N ASN A 496 -9.79 -1.36 21.07
CA ASN A 496 -10.03 0.04 21.44
C ASN A 496 -10.51 0.08 22.92
N ALA A 497 -9.74 0.74 23.78
CA ALA A 497 -10.02 0.81 25.23
C ALA A 497 -11.39 1.43 25.57
N ARG A 498 -11.97 2.22 24.69
CA ARG A 498 -13.27 2.86 24.92
C ARG A 498 -14.44 2.00 24.45
N ASN A 499 -14.34 1.40 23.27
CA ASN A 499 -15.49 0.76 22.62
C ASN A 499 -15.19 -0.58 21.95
N PHE A 500 -13.96 -1.14 22.01
CA PHE A 500 -13.53 -2.40 21.34
C PHE A 500 -13.83 -2.45 19.83
N GLY A 501 -14.10 -1.32 19.19
CA GLY A 501 -14.61 -1.31 17.82
C GLY A 501 -16.09 -1.73 17.69
N ILE A 502 -16.73 -2.09 18.79
CA ILE A 502 -18.10 -2.64 18.85
C ILE A 502 -19.15 -1.65 18.34
N SER A 503 -18.90 -0.35 18.46
CA SER A 503 -19.81 0.68 17.97
C SER A 503 -20.21 0.49 16.50
N ASN A 504 -19.40 -0.22 15.73
CA ASN A 504 -19.64 -0.48 14.32
C ASN A 504 -20.10 -1.92 14.02
N ALA A 505 -19.80 -2.86 14.90
CA ALA A 505 -19.90 -4.29 14.58
C ALA A 505 -21.31 -4.78 14.25
N PHE A 506 -22.34 -4.09 14.79
CA PHE A 506 -23.74 -4.42 14.52
C PHE A 506 -24.32 -3.72 13.29
N LEU A 507 -23.56 -2.80 12.70
CA LEU A 507 -24.02 -2.05 11.54
C LEU A 507 -23.82 -2.88 10.26
N GLU A 508 -24.68 -2.66 9.28
CA GLU A 508 -24.50 -3.20 7.93
C GLU A 508 -23.20 -2.65 7.30
N PRO A 509 -22.65 -3.30 6.26
CA PRO A 509 -21.49 -2.80 5.55
C PRO A 509 -21.70 -1.40 4.97
N GLU A 510 -20.65 -0.60 4.96
CA GLU A 510 -20.63 0.62 4.13
C GLU A 510 -20.57 0.21 2.66
N GLN A 511 -21.33 0.90 1.82
CA GLN A 511 -21.42 0.63 0.38
C GLN A 511 -20.70 1.73 -0.40
N ASN A 512 -19.89 1.35 -1.36
CA ASN A 512 -19.18 2.29 -2.19
C ASN A 512 -19.47 2.06 -3.66
N SER A 513 -19.50 3.14 -4.43
CA SER A 513 -19.57 3.09 -5.88
C SER A 513 -18.68 4.15 -6.51
N SER A 514 -18.23 3.90 -7.72
CA SER A 514 -17.45 4.88 -8.49
C SER A 514 -17.83 4.82 -9.96
N VAL A 515 -17.80 6.00 -10.58
CA VAL A 515 -17.80 6.17 -12.03
C VAL A 515 -16.48 6.83 -12.41
N GLU A 516 -15.82 6.31 -13.43
CA GLU A 516 -14.54 6.85 -13.94
C GLU A 516 -14.56 6.92 -15.47
N LEU A 517 -14.30 8.11 -16.01
CA LEU A 517 -14.04 8.35 -17.42
C LEU A 517 -12.55 8.61 -17.60
N GLY A 518 -11.88 7.77 -18.34
CA GLY A 518 -10.43 7.89 -18.51
C GLY A 518 -9.96 7.75 -19.95
N SER A 519 -8.71 8.11 -20.13
CA SER A 519 -7.99 8.01 -21.40
C SER A 519 -6.55 7.61 -21.14
N LYS A 520 -6.03 6.65 -21.92
CA LYS A 520 -4.67 6.13 -21.81
C LYS A 520 -3.99 6.15 -23.18
N TRP A 521 -2.76 6.58 -23.22
CA TRP A 521 -1.99 6.72 -24.46
C TRP A 521 -0.56 6.25 -24.27
N GLU A 522 -0.10 5.46 -25.21
CA GLU A 522 1.31 5.15 -25.40
C GLU A 522 1.87 5.97 -26.54
N VAL A 523 2.76 6.88 -26.22
CA VAL A 523 3.39 7.77 -27.20
C VAL A 523 4.88 7.47 -27.35
N PHE A 524 5.53 8.05 -28.39
CA PHE A 524 6.93 7.82 -28.70
C PHE A 524 7.29 6.31 -28.88
N ASN A 525 6.45 5.59 -29.63
CA ASN A 525 6.58 4.14 -29.87
C ASN A 525 6.52 3.30 -28.58
N GLY A 526 5.54 3.57 -27.71
CA GLY A 526 5.32 2.84 -26.48
C GLY A 526 6.26 3.21 -25.32
N ARG A 527 7.20 4.15 -25.52
CA ARG A 527 8.18 4.51 -24.49
C ARG A 527 7.61 5.34 -23.35
N LEU A 528 6.56 6.12 -23.59
CA LEU A 528 5.92 6.96 -22.60
C LEU A 528 4.42 6.67 -22.53
N ARG A 529 3.94 6.30 -21.36
CA ARG A 529 2.52 6.17 -21.05
C ARG A 529 1.99 7.45 -20.42
N LEU A 530 0.84 7.89 -20.92
CA LEU A 530 0.06 9.01 -20.41
C LEU A 530 -1.31 8.49 -19.99
N GLU A 531 -1.78 8.92 -18.84
CA GLU A 531 -3.09 8.56 -18.34
C GLU A 531 -3.80 9.79 -17.75
N ALA A 532 -5.07 9.96 -18.10
CA ALA A 532 -5.95 10.98 -17.53
C ALA A 532 -7.28 10.35 -17.12
N ALA A 533 -7.79 10.71 -15.95
CA ALA A 533 -9.10 10.23 -15.49
C ALA A 533 -9.88 11.33 -14.77
N LEU A 534 -11.19 11.34 -15.00
CA LEU A 534 -12.21 12.06 -14.24
C LEU A 534 -13.01 11.03 -13.47
N PHE A 535 -13.22 11.23 -12.18
CA PHE A 535 -13.91 10.24 -11.37
C PHE A 535 -14.81 10.86 -10.30
N GLU A 536 -15.84 10.11 -9.93
CA GLU A 536 -16.65 10.31 -8.74
C GLU A 536 -16.62 9.02 -7.91
N ILE A 537 -16.35 9.15 -6.60
CA ILE A 537 -16.48 8.06 -5.64
C ILE A 537 -17.50 8.48 -4.60
N VAL A 538 -18.47 7.59 -4.35
CA VAL A 538 -19.52 7.78 -3.36
C VAL A 538 -19.44 6.66 -2.34
N LYS A 539 -19.24 7.01 -1.06
CA LYS A 539 -19.42 6.12 0.09
C LYS A 539 -20.78 6.41 0.70
N SER A 540 -21.69 5.45 0.61
CA SER A 540 -23.01 5.47 1.25
C SER A 540 -23.00 4.67 2.54
N ASN A 541 -23.99 4.89 3.40
CA ASN A 541 -24.01 4.24 4.72
C ASN A 541 -22.73 4.48 5.52
N ALA A 542 -22.08 5.64 5.32
CA ALA A 542 -20.91 5.99 6.07
C ALA A 542 -21.22 6.07 7.57
N ARG A 543 -20.32 5.55 8.39
CA ARG A 543 -20.49 5.50 9.85
C ARG A 543 -20.32 6.89 10.44
N VAL A 544 -21.35 7.35 11.13
CA VAL A 544 -21.37 8.63 11.84
C VAL A 544 -21.79 8.41 13.29
N PRO A 545 -21.37 9.27 14.25
CA PRO A 545 -21.81 9.15 15.64
C PRO A 545 -23.33 9.10 15.76
N ASP A 546 -23.86 8.13 16.50
CA ASP A 546 -25.29 7.98 16.77
C ASP A 546 -25.72 9.06 17.78
N PRO A 547 -26.67 9.94 17.44
CA PRO A 547 -27.14 11.02 18.32
C PRO A 547 -27.93 10.50 19.54
N THR A 548 -28.48 9.28 19.42
CA THR A 548 -29.34 8.69 20.46
C THR A 548 -28.57 7.78 21.41
N THR A 549 -27.45 7.22 20.96
CA THR A 549 -26.66 6.25 21.72
C THR A 549 -25.18 6.68 21.77
N PRO A 550 -24.78 7.50 22.78
CA PRO A 550 -23.42 7.98 22.88
C PRO A 550 -22.38 6.85 22.87
N GLY A 551 -21.34 6.99 22.03
CA GLY A 551 -20.28 5.99 21.87
C GLY A 551 -20.56 4.93 20.79
N PHE A 552 -21.72 4.96 20.16
CA PHE A 552 -22.08 4.11 19.01
C PHE A 552 -22.11 4.95 17.74
N ASN A 553 -22.06 4.28 16.58
CA ASN A 553 -22.23 4.88 15.28
C ASN A 553 -23.57 4.42 14.64
N ALA A 554 -24.06 5.21 13.70
CA ALA A 554 -25.20 4.90 12.83
C ALA A 554 -24.75 4.97 11.36
N LEU A 555 -25.43 4.23 10.49
CA LEU A 555 -25.23 4.28 9.03
C LEU A 555 -26.08 5.41 8.43
N ALA A 556 -25.70 6.63 8.67
CA ALA A 556 -26.46 7.81 8.22
C ALA A 556 -25.63 8.76 7.35
N GLY A 557 -24.34 8.52 7.21
CA GLY A 557 -23.41 9.35 6.48
C GLY A 557 -23.38 9.07 4.97
N LYS A 558 -22.95 10.09 4.22
CA LYS A 558 -22.55 9.97 2.82
C LYS A 558 -21.31 10.83 2.61
N GLN A 559 -20.29 10.23 2.01
CA GLN A 559 -19.04 10.92 1.64
C GLN A 559 -18.89 10.85 0.12
N THR A 560 -18.46 11.95 -0.47
CA THR A 560 -18.21 12.03 -1.92
C THR A 560 -16.84 12.59 -2.20
N VAL A 561 -16.20 12.08 -3.24
CA VAL A 561 -14.95 12.64 -3.78
C VAL A 561 -15.06 12.70 -5.29
N ASN A 562 -15.04 13.92 -5.83
CA ASN A 562 -14.92 14.18 -7.25
C ASN A 562 -13.48 14.55 -7.56
N GLY A 563 -12.92 14.03 -8.63
CA GLY A 563 -11.50 14.29 -8.90
C GLY A 563 -11.07 14.17 -10.34
N VAL A 564 -9.86 14.69 -10.54
CA VAL A 564 -9.09 14.56 -11.78
C VAL A 564 -7.74 13.96 -11.42
N SER A 565 -7.29 12.97 -12.16
CA SER A 565 -5.92 12.46 -12.07
C SER A 565 -5.24 12.49 -13.43
N LEU A 566 -3.97 12.90 -13.44
CA LEU A 566 -3.07 12.87 -14.60
C LEU A 566 -1.82 12.12 -14.17
N ASN A 567 -1.42 11.11 -14.94
CA ASN A 567 -0.23 10.31 -14.65
C ASN A 567 0.60 10.15 -15.93
N LEU A 568 1.91 10.03 -15.74
CA LEU A 568 2.85 9.76 -16.82
C LEU A 568 4.02 8.92 -16.27
N ALA A 569 4.49 7.97 -17.09
CA ALA A 569 5.67 7.17 -16.78
C ALA A 569 6.34 6.66 -18.05
N GLY A 570 7.67 6.72 -18.10
CA GLY A 570 8.45 6.22 -19.23
C GLY A 570 9.55 7.17 -19.67
N SER A 571 9.90 7.14 -20.96
CA SER A 571 11.00 7.94 -21.53
C SER A 571 10.50 8.96 -22.54
N LEU A 572 10.81 10.23 -22.28
CA LEU A 572 10.57 11.34 -23.23
C LEU A 572 11.56 11.32 -24.42
N ALA A 573 12.80 10.95 -24.13
CA ALA A 573 13.90 10.82 -25.08
C ALA A 573 14.75 9.60 -24.68
N PRO A 574 15.67 9.13 -25.53
CA PRO A 574 16.53 7.99 -25.19
C PRO A 574 17.31 8.14 -23.87
N ASP A 575 17.62 9.36 -23.50
CA ASP A 575 18.42 9.76 -22.33
C ASP A 575 17.61 10.49 -21.25
N ILE A 576 16.27 10.58 -21.39
CA ILE A 576 15.40 11.27 -20.43
C ILE A 576 14.23 10.36 -20.04
N SER A 577 14.24 9.88 -18.81
CA SER A 577 13.12 9.15 -18.22
C SER A 577 12.38 10.02 -17.22
N ILE A 578 11.04 9.87 -17.19
CA ILE A 578 10.16 10.63 -16.29
C ILE A 578 9.12 9.73 -15.66
N SER A 579 8.72 10.10 -14.45
CA SER A 579 7.56 9.54 -13.76
C SER A 579 6.91 10.63 -12.92
N GLY A 580 5.60 10.70 -12.93
CA GLY A 580 4.91 11.68 -12.10
C GLY A 580 3.43 11.78 -12.40
N GLY A 581 2.79 12.75 -11.76
CA GLY A 581 1.38 13.02 -11.98
C GLY A 581 0.85 14.15 -11.11
N TYR A 582 -0.41 14.39 -11.29
CA TYR A 582 -1.18 15.40 -10.56
C TYR A 582 -2.55 14.83 -10.21
N ALA A 583 -3.03 15.10 -9.00
CA ALA A 583 -4.39 14.82 -8.61
C ALA A 583 -5.07 16.04 -7.98
N TYR A 584 -6.28 16.31 -8.43
CA TYR A 584 -7.21 17.25 -7.82
C TYR A 584 -8.35 16.46 -7.20
N LEU A 585 -8.63 16.70 -5.92
CA LEU A 585 -9.67 16.01 -5.15
C LEU A 585 -10.60 17.05 -4.51
N ASP A 586 -11.86 17.04 -4.90
CA ASP A 586 -12.91 17.78 -4.23
C ASP A 586 -13.74 16.82 -3.39
N SER A 587 -13.43 16.79 -2.10
CA SER A 587 -14.00 15.85 -1.14
C SER A 587 -14.99 16.53 -0.22
N GLU A 588 -16.07 15.83 0.12
CA GLU A 588 -17.16 16.38 0.91
C GLU A 588 -17.78 15.32 1.83
N GLU A 589 -18.02 15.71 3.09
CA GLU A 589 -18.99 15.08 3.98
C GLU A 589 -20.40 15.45 3.52
N ALA A 590 -20.91 14.80 2.48
CA ALA A 590 -22.15 15.18 1.80
C ALA A 590 -23.39 14.99 2.69
N LYS A 591 -23.33 14.05 3.65
CA LYS A 591 -24.33 13.85 4.70
C LYS A 591 -23.64 13.38 5.97
N THR A 592 -23.99 13.98 7.10
CA THR A 592 -23.45 13.67 8.42
C THR A 592 -24.57 13.38 9.41
N GLY A 593 -24.21 12.84 10.59
CA GLY A 593 -25.16 12.67 11.68
C GLY A 593 -25.60 14.04 12.26
N PRO A 594 -26.76 14.09 12.89
CA PRO A 594 -27.34 15.36 13.38
C PRO A 594 -26.54 16.01 14.52
N THR A 595 -25.53 15.32 15.06
CA THR A 595 -24.67 15.82 16.15
C THR A 595 -23.38 16.45 15.66
N LEU A 596 -23.05 16.36 14.35
CA LEU A 596 -21.84 16.91 13.78
C LEU A 596 -22.15 18.00 12.77
N ASP A 597 -21.57 19.18 12.98
CA ASP A 597 -21.67 20.31 12.05
C ASP A 597 -20.51 20.29 11.05
N ASN A 598 -20.37 19.17 10.33
CA ASN A 598 -19.33 19.00 9.30
C ASN A 598 -19.88 18.67 7.90
N GLN A 599 -21.21 18.75 7.71
CA GLN A 599 -21.80 18.56 6.39
C GLN A 599 -21.33 19.67 5.44
N GLY A 600 -20.95 19.27 4.22
CA GLY A 600 -20.38 20.16 3.22
C GLY A 600 -18.89 20.47 3.43
N ARG A 601 -18.25 19.92 4.48
CA ARG A 601 -16.82 20.11 4.76
C ARG A 601 -15.96 19.04 4.10
N PRO A 602 -14.68 19.37 3.79
CA PRO A 602 -13.75 18.41 3.23
C PRO A 602 -13.53 17.20 4.17
N LEU A 603 -13.21 16.04 3.57
CA LEU A 603 -12.78 14.84 4.29
C LEU A 603 -11.43 15.07 4.96
N LEU A 604 -11.18 14.31 6.05
CA LEU A 604 -9.93 14.42 6.81
C LEU A 604 -8.75 13.84 6.04
N ASN A 605 -7.58 14.46 6.22
CA ASN A 605 -6.31 14.09 5.61
C ASN A 605 -6.33 14.05 4.07
N VAL A 606 -7.20 14.81 3.43
CA VAL A 606 -7.30 14.95 1.98
C VAL A 606 -6.72 16.28 1.54
N ALA A 607 -5.67 16.24 0.73
CA ALA A 607 -5.15 17.42 0.06
C ALA A 607 -5.95 17.67 -1.23
N LYS A 608 -6.43 18.89 -1.42
CA LYS A 608 -7.17 19.26 -2.64
C LYS A 608 -6.33 19.13 -3.90
N ASN A 609 -5.04 19.43 -3.81
CA ASN A 609 -4.08 19.32 -4.90
C ASN A 609 -2.87 18.55 -4.42
N THR A 610 -2.44 17.58 -5.22
CA THR A 610 -1.17 16.87 -5.03
C THR A 610 -0.45 16.76 -6.37
N PHE A 611 0.85 16.93 -6.34
CA PHE A 611 1.71 16.79 -7.51
C PHE A 611 2.97 16.03 -7.10
N SER A 612 3.45 15.15 -7.98
CA SER A 612 4.75 14.50 -7.85
C SER A 612 5.38 14.36 -9.24
N PHE A 613 6.66 14.59 -9.31
CA PHE A 613 7.42 14.49 -10.54
C PHE A 613 8.82 13.97 -10.23
N TRP A 614 9.35 13.14 -11.11
CA TRP A 614 10.72 12.67 -11.12
C TRP A 614 11.25 12.65 -12.54
N LEU A 615 12.44 13.20 -12.76
CA LEU A 615 13.16 13.17 -14.01
C LEU A 615 14.52 12.54 -13.79
N ASN A 616 14.92 11.64 -14.67
CA ASN A 616 16.27 11.05 -14.72
C ASN A 616 16.89 11.31 -16.08
N TYR A 617 18.13 11.82 -16.10
CA TYR A 617 18.91 12.15 -17.27
C TYR A 617 20.18 11.29 -17.33
N THR A 618 20.35 10.57 -18.44
CA THR A 618 21.47 9.64 -18.69
C THR A 618 22.35 10.04 -19.88
N GLY A 619 22.19 11.25 -20.41
CA GLY A 619 22.91 11.73 -21.61
C GLY A 619 24.36 12.13 -21.38
N ILE A 620 24.92 11.92 -20.16
CA ILE A 620 26.35 12.13 -19.86
C ILE A 620 26.98 10.76 -19.65
N ASP A 621 28.08 10.50 -20.36
CA ASP A 621 28.75 9.21 -20.26
C ASP A 621 29.14 8.88 -18.80
N ALA A 622 28.81 7.66 -18.39
CA ALA A 622 28.96 7.15 -17.02
C ALA A 622 28.22 7.90 -15.90
N VAL A 623 27.47 8.98 -16.20
CA VAL A 623 26.77 9.79 -15.17
C VAL A 623 25.26 9.79 -15.41
N GLU A 624 24.50 9.54 -14.35
CA GLU A 624 23.05 9.74 -14.36
C GLU A 624 22.69 10.78 -13.29
N LEU A 625 21.76 11.68 -13.65
CA LEU A 625 21.30 12.75 -12.76
C LEU A 625 19.78 12.68 -12.63
N GLY A 626 19.30 12.62 -11.40
CA GLY A 626 17.89 12.59 -11.09
C GLY A 626 17.45 13.83 -10.30
N THR A 627 16.23 14.29 -10.53
CA THR A 627 15.62 15.32 -9.69
C THR A 627 14.12 15.10 -9.57
N GLY A 628 13.58 15.43 -8.41
CA GLY A 628 12.16 15.28 -8.10
C GLY A 628 11.59 16.49 -7.39
N ALA A 629 10.28 16.69 -7.59
CA ALA A 629 9.51 17.68 -6.88
C ALA A 629 8.19 17.07 -6.41
N ARG A 630 7.74 17.43 -5.22
CA ARG A 630 6.47 17.02 -4.64
C ARG A 630 5.77 18.22 -4.03
N PHE A 631 4.48 18.35 -4.34
CA PHE A 631 3.57 19.32 -3.72
C PHE A 631 2.41 18.59 -3.05
N VAL A 632 2.07 18.98 -1.85
CA VAL A 632 0.88 18.53 -1.13
C VAL A 632 0.17 19.76 -0.59
N GLY A 633 -1.09 19.96 -0.97
CA GLY A 633 -1.93 21.04 -0.48
C GLY A 633 -2.27 20.93 1.01
N GLU A 634 -2.88 21.97 1.57
CA GLU A 634 -3.36 21.99 2.96
C GLU A 634 -4.24 20.76 3.25
N ARG A 635 -4.10 20.19 4.46
CA ARG A 635 -4.88 19.03 4.93
C ARG A 635 -5.44 19.26 6.31
N LEU A 636 -6.66 18.79 6.54
CA LEU A 636 -7.34 18.87 7.83
C LEU A 636 -7.15 17.57 8.63
N ALA A 637 -6.68 17.69 9.86
CA ALA A 637 -6.72 16.59 10.84
C ALA A 637 -8.05 16.56 11.60
N ARG A 638 -8.78 17.68 11.61
CA ARG A 638 -10.14 17.82 12.15
C ARG A 638 -10.88 18.91 11.41
N ASN A 639 -12.08 18.60 10.91
CA ASN A 639 -12.92 19.51 10.13
C ASN A 639 -14.08 20.15 10.92
N VAL A 640 -14.17 19.89 12.24
CA VAL A 640 -15.09 20.56 13.18
C VAL A 640 -14.31 21.41 14.16
N SER A 641 -14.98 22.37 14.80
CA SER A 641 -14.33 23.31 15.75
C SER A 641 -13.76 22.60 17.00
N PRO A 642 -12.54 22.91 17.42
CA PRO A 642 -11.54 23.70 16.72
C PRO A 642 -10.99 22.93 15.50
N ILE A 643 -10.94 23.62 14.35
CA ILE A 643 -10.35 23.04 13.12
C ILE A 643 -8.84 22.86 13.36
N LEU A 644 -8.30 21.74 12.89
CA LEU A 644 -6.87 21.45 12.93
C LEU A 644 -6.37 21.27 11.49
N SER A 645 -5.42 22.10 11.07
CA SER A 645 -4.87 22.04 9.71
C SER A 645 -3.36 22.00 9.68
N ALA A 646 -2.81 21.26 8.73
CA ALA A 646 -1.41 21.26 8.36
C ALA A 646 -1.24 22.04 7.05
N PRO A 647 -0.27 22.98 6.97
CA PRO A 647 -0.07 23.80 5.79
C PRO A 647 0.37 22.99 4.57
N GLU A 648 0.17 23.57 3.40
CA GLU A 648 0.73 23.04 2.14
C GLU A 648 2.25 23.16 2.12
N TYR A 649 2.89 22.34 1.27
CA TYR A 649 4.34 22.36 1.13
C TYR A 649 4.84 21.87 -0.22
N TRP A 650 6.07 22.28 -0.57
CA TRP A 650 6.89 21.69 -1.61
C TRP A 650 8.09 20.98 -0.98
N SER A 651 8.47 19.84 -1.55
CA SER A 651 9.71 19.13 -1.23
C SER A 651 10.42 18.77 -2.52
N PHE A 652 11.75 18.88 -2.51
CA PHE A 652 12.60 18.65 -3.68
C PHE A 652 13.67 17.63 -3.35
N ASP A 653 13.90 16.71 -4.28
CA ASP A 653 14.87 15.63 -4.16
C ASP A 653 15.84 15.65 -5.34
N ALA A 654 17.05 15.13 -5.14
CA ALA A 654 18.07 15.00 -6.18
C ALA A 654 18.82 13.68 -6.07
N MET A 655 19.31 13.19 -7.19
CA MET A 655 20.15 12.00 -7.29
C MET A 655 21.30 12.25 -8.26
N ALA A 656 22.47 11.74 -7.93
CA ALA A 656 23.60 11.60 -8.84
C ALA A 656 24.15 10.17 -8.76
N LYS A 657 24.34 9.54 -9.91
CA LYS A 657 24.85 8.18 -10.02
C LYS A 657 26.05 8.20 -10.98
N TYR A 658 27.11 7.50 -10.59
CA TYR A 658 28.33 7.38 -11.38
C TYR A 658 28.68 5.90 -11.57
N ASN A 659 28.71 5.47 -12.84
CA ASN A 659 29.06 4.10 -13.23
C ASN A 659 30.60 4.01 -13.32
N ILE A 660 31.26 3.50 -12.26
CA ILE A 660 32.72 3.31 -12.23
C ILE A 660 33.11 2.20 -13.21
N SER A 661 32.30 1.16 -13.29
CA SER A 661 32.38 0.06 -14.26
C SER A 661 30.99 -0.56 -14.43
N ASP A 662 30.85 -1.54 -15.33
CA ASP A 662 29.61 -2.29 -15.52
C ASP A 662 29.11 -2.98 -14.24
N ASN A 663 30.03 -3.26 -13.31
CA ASN A 663 29.77 -4.01 -12.08
C ASN A 663 29.78 -3.15 -10.82
N LEU A 664 30.21 -1.88 -10.90
CA LEU A 664 30.39 -1.02 -9.73
C LEU A 664 29.83 0.37 -9.99
N ILE A 665 28.83 0.73 -9.20
CA ILE A 665 28.12 2.00 -9.30
C ILE A 665 28.16 2.69 -7.94
N VAL A 666 28.43 3.99 -7.94
CA VAL A 666 28.26 4.87 -6.77
C VAL A 666 27.07 5.79 -7.02
N LYS A 667 26.17 5.90 -6.05
CA LYS A 667 24.98 6.75 -6.14
C LYS A 667 24.89 7.61 -4.88
N MET A 668 24.38 8.83 -5.03
CA MET A 668 24.02 9.73 -3.94
C MET A 668 22.58 10.18 -4.14
N ASN A 669 21.74 9.95 -3.15
CA ASN A 669 20.39 10.53 -3.07
C ASN A 669 20.39 11.63 -2.00
N VAL A 670 19.79 12.77 -2.34
CA VAL A 670 19.54 13.88 -1.42
C VAL A 670 18.06 14.13 -1.40
N THR A 671 17.41 13.94 -0.26
CA THR A 671 15.96 14.15 -0.09
C THR A 671 15.72 15.44 0.68
N ASN A 672 14.64 16.15 0.32
CA ASN A 672 14.29 17.44 0.88
C ASN A 672 15.50 18.40 0.92
N PHE A 673 16.16 18.62 -0.22
CA PHE A 673 17.41 19.38 -0.26
C PHE A 673 17.24 20.88 0.05
N THR A 674 16.01 21.37 0.09
CA THR A 674 15.65 22.73 0.56
C THR A 674 15.45 22.80 2.06
N ASP A 675 15.50 21.66 2.76
CA ASP A 675 15.25 21.52 4.20
C ASP A 675 13.89 22.09 4.64
N GLU A 676 12.88 21.94 3.80
CA GLU A 676 11.52 22.41 4.09
C GLU A 676 10.95 21.73 5.33
N LEU A 677 10.34 22.49 6.22
CA LEU A 677 9.55 21.96 7.33
C LEU A 677 8.13 21.67 6.85
N TYR A 678 7.81 20.40 6.70
CA TYR A 678 6.48 19.96 6.33
C TYR A 678 5.94 18.93 7.32
N PHE A 679 4.63 18.67 7.26
CA PHE A 679 3.96 17.69 8.11
C PHE A 679 3.48 16.54 7.24
N ASP A 680 4.08 15.35 7.42
CA ASP A 680 3.87 14.20 6.55
C ASP A 680 2.61 13.42 6.93
N GLN A 681 2.41 13.15 8.22
CA GLN A 681 1.32 12.32 8.72
C GLN A 681 0.45 13.09 9.72
N LEU A 682 -0.86 13.00 9.52
CA LEU A 682 -1.84 13.73 10.35
C LEU A 682 -2.67 12.78 11.19
N HIS A 683 -2.92 13.21 12.45
CA HIS A 683 -3.85 12.61 13.39
C HIS A 683 -4.61 13.71 14.14
N PRO A 684 -5.88 13.50 14.60
CA PRO A 684 -6.62 14.53 15.34
C PRO A 684 -5.99 15.01 16.65
N PHE A 685 -5.02 14.30 17.20
CA PHE A 685 -4.37 14.63 18.46
C PHE A 685 -2.90 15.04 18.31
N HIS A 686 -2.24 14.66 17.23
CA HIS A 686 -0.85 15.00 16.97
C HIS A 686 -0.55 15.09 15.47
N VAL A 687 0.59 15.61 15.09
CA VAL A 687 1.03 15.73 13.71
C VAL A 687 2.52 15.39 13.61
N VAL A 688 2.89 14.53 12.65
CA VAL A 688 4.27 14.09 12.49
C VAL A 688 4.95 14.93 11.42
N PRO A 689 6.02 15.67 11.77
CA PRO A 689 6.85 16.37 10.79
C PRO A 689 7.49 15.36 9.81
N GLY A 690 7.65 15.78 8.58
CA GLY A 690 8.44 15.05 7.60
C GLY A 690 9.94 15.10 7.89
N ALA A 691 10.71 14.23 7.27
CA ALA A 691 12.16 14.20 7.36
C ALA A 691 12.77 15.54 6.89
N GLY A 692 13.78 16.02 7.60
CA GLY A 692 14.61 17.14 7.16
C GLY A 692 15.53 16.73 6.00
N LEU A 693 16.45 17.64 5.64
CA LEU A 693 17.49 17.35 4.63
C LEU A 693 18.22 16.06 4.98
N SER A 694 18.27 15.14 4.02
CA SER A 694 18.98 13.87 4.16
C SER A 694 19.82 13.57 2.92
N ALA A 695 21.02 13.05 3.13
CA ALA A 695 21.90 12.57 2.08
C ALA A 695 22.30 11.13 2.36
N VAL A 696 22.17 10.26 1.35
CA VAL A 696 22.54 8.84 1.42
C VAL A 696 23.45 8.50 0.25
N PHE A 697 24.61 7.91 0.53
CA PHE A 697 25.53 7.36 -0.45
C PHE A 697 25.31 5.87 -0.56
N ALA A 698 25.23 5.36 -1.77
CA ALA A 698 25.08 3.95 -2.07
C ALA A 698 26.24 3.43 -2.92
N LEU A 699 26.73 2.25 -2.56
CA LEU A 699 27.65 1.45 -3.37
C LEU A 699 26.88 0.23 -3.89
N ASN A 700 26.69 0.16 -5.21
CA ASN A 700 25.97 -0.92 -5.86
C ASN A 700 26.97 -1.82 -6.59
N LEU A 701 27.02 -3.08 -6.21
CA LEU A 701 27.82 -4.12 -6.81
C LEU A 701 26.92 -5.10 -7.55
N SER A 702 27.23 -5.41 -8.81
CA SER A 702 26.53 -6.43 -9.60
C SER A 702 27.53 -7.37 -10.26
N TYR A 703 27.21 -8.66 -10.28
CA TYR A 703 28.09 -9.72 -10.80
C TYR A 703 27.36 -10.65 -11.73
#